data_899bc9f576170009d652aaaa9c80c35e
#
_entry.id   899bc9f576170009d652aaaa9c80c35e
#
_cell.length_a   1.000
_cell.length_b   1.000
_cell.length_c   1.000
_cell.angle_alpha   90.00
_cell.angle_beta   90.00
_cell.angle_gamma   90.00
#
_symmetry.space_group_name_H-M   'P 1'
#
loop_
_entity.id
_entity.type
_entity.pdbx_description
1 polymer ?
#
loop_
_entity_poly.entity_id
_entity_poly.type
_entity_poly.pdbx_seq_one_letter_code
_entity_poly.pdbx_strand_id
1 'polypeptide(L)'
;MRSWLLAAALLWSGAAAAQPANLAQSGLIGTLEAPAIVTDPTAWPKTFHEAPGLSELVKQGKLPPVAERLPADLLVLKPLRKTGVYGGTWRRAFLGPGDGENGNRIRAGDKLLFWDVTGTQLVPQVAKGFELSADGRRTTLFLRKGMKWSDGAPFTADDFIFWFEDVYGNKELAPSPTPEFMTNGKPGRLVKINETTVAFEFEDPHFLFPKLLGGDGAMGGGQSRQQSEGLVFGGYAPAHYLKQFLPRYSSVEQVTEAAKAAGYPNWVQYYRFKSDWRLNTALPTLAAWRMTQPINTTTWMLERNPYFYEVDTEGNQLPYLDRVQMSLAENPEVVNLRAIAAEYDVQERFIDLAKLPVFLENAEKGRYKFHVDPGFNGSDSQLVFNLGYTADPEVAKWMAKADFRRALSIAIDRDQLNETFWLGLGTPGSGVPSEIMPESPGKEWIAKWSNYDPARAKAMLDAVGLTKKDSEGYRLRTDNGERLRLQIDVGQTLTPTWPAQVEMVIQQWRAVGIAADLKLFERSLFYARGRNDQQQMSIISNSGTESLFLRPGPVLPTDPSDVMMGSAFAQWYVSNGARGTKPTDPVLLHVYDLLRSASSKPENERNALAQEIWREIADQKWQIGLVGQAPGSQGARVVSDRLENIPARVCISQHCRPPWSARPEQWFYRN
;
A
#
# COMPACT_ATOMS: atom_id res chain seq x y z
N MET A 1 -13.67 11.32 -80.77
CA MET A 1 -13.16 10.35 -79.83
C MET A 1 -13.27 11.01 -78.43
N ARG A 2 -14.27 10.59 -77.71
CA ARG A 2 -14.72 11.28 -76.50
C ARG A 2 -14.14 10.63 -75.22
N SER A 3 -13.40 11.42 -74.46
CA SER A 3 -12.85 11.03 -73.13
C SER A 3 -13.92 11.08 -72.08
N TRP A 4 -14.03 10.00 -71.27
CA TRP A 4 -14.84 10.01 -70.05
C TRP A 4 -13.92 10.06 -68.85
N LEU A 5 -13.99 11.17 -68.09
CA LEU A 5 -13.42 11.33 -66.79
C LEU A 5 -14.49 10.90 -65.76
N LEU A 6 -14.22 9.83 -65.02
CA LEU A 6 -14.98 9.43 -63.81
C LEU A 6 -14.36 10.11 -62.60
N ALA A 7 -15.11 11.00 -61.97
CA ALA A 7 -14.77 11.58 -60.69
C ALA A 7 -15.26 10.64 -59.57
N ALA A 8 -14.33 10.07 -58.84
CA ALA A 8 -14.65 9.31 -57.61
C ALA A 8 -14.80 10.30 -56.43
N ALA A 9 -16.03 10.50 -55.97
CA ALA A 9 -16.31 11.22 -54.72
C ALA A 9 -16.03 10.30 -53.54
N LEU A 10 -14.95 10.56 -52.81
CA LEU A 10 -14.67 9.96 -51.48
C LEU A 10 -15.63 10.57 -50.46
N LEU A 11 -16.66 9.82 -50.09
CA LEU A 11 -17.46 10.08 -48.89
C LEU A 11 -16.61 9.79 -47.64
N TRP A 12 -16.10 10.80 -47.03
CA TRP A 12 -15.63 10.76 -45.65
C TRP A 12 -16.85 10.67 -44.74
N SER A 13 -17.20 9.47 -44.29
CA SER A 13 -18.08 9.25 -43.17
C SER A 13 -17.31 9.70 -41.91
N GLY A 14 -17.64 10.88 -41.41
CA GLY A 14 -17.19 11.35 -40.12
C GLY A 14 -17.63 10.34 -39.06
N ALA A 15 -16.68 9.57 -38.52
CA ALA A 15 -16.91 8.90 -37.28
C ALA A 15 -17.15 10.00 -36.24
N ALA A 16 -18.39 10.13 -35.78
CA ALA A 16 -18.71 10.94 -34.60
C ALA A 16 -17.87 10.35 -33.47
N ALA A 17 -16.89 11.12 -32.98
CA ALA A 17 -16.23 10.83 -31.73
C ALA A 17 -17.35 10.74 -30.67
N ALA A 18 -17.59 9.53 -30.18
CA ALA A 18 -18.47 9.33 -29.05
C ALA A 18 -17.91 10.20 -27.91
N GLN A 19 -18.72 11.16 -27.43
CA GLN A 19 -18.37 11.87 -26.20
C GLN A 19 -18.05 10.83 -25.14
N PRO A 20 -16.98 10.99 -24.33
CA PRO A 20 -16.70 10.08 -23.26
C PRO A 20 -17.94 10.00 -22.39
N ALA A 21 -18.55 8.81 -22.31
CA ALA A 21 -19.66 8.56 -21.41
C ALA A 21 -19.17 9.02 -20.03
N ASN A 22 -19.96 9.84 -19.34
CA ASN A 22 -19.63 10.28 -18.00
C ASN A 22 -19.62 9.05 -17.08
N LEU A 23 -18.47 8.43 -16.96
CA LEU A 23 -18.28 7.16 -16.24
C LEU A 23 -18.69 7.25 -14.77
N ALA A 24 -18.69 8.46 -14.18
CA ALA A 24 -19.26 8.70 -12.87
C ALA A 24 -20.80 8.45 -12.84
N GLN A 25 -21.48 8.61 -13.99
CA GLN A 25 -22.92 8.32 -14.12
C GLN A 25 -23.21 6.89 -14.59
N SER A 26 -22.20 6.12 -14.96
CA SER A 26 -22.35 4.75 -15.49
C SER A 26 -22.68 3.69 -14.45
N GLY A 27 -22.67 4.01 -13.14
CA GLY A 27 -22.83 3.05 -12.05
C GLY A 27 -21.58 2.21 -11.75
N LEU A 28 -20.44 2.48 -12.39
CA LEU A 28 -19.17 1.80 -12.14
C LEU A 28 -18.55 2.22 -10.80
N ILE A 29 -18.77 3.45 -10.36
CA ILE A 29 -18.34 3.98 -9.06
C ILE A 29 -19.53 3.89 -8.10
N GLY A 30 -19.43 3.01 -7.11
CA GLY A 30 -20.43 2.82 -6.09
C GLY A 30 -20.25 3.73 -4.87
N THR A 31 -21.09 3.54 -3.86
CA THR A 31 -20.94 4.15 -2.53
C THR A 31 -19.94 3.36 -1.69
N LEU A 32 -19.14 4.05 -0.87
CA LEU A 32 -18.28 3.41 0.12
C LEU A 32 -19.15 2.66 1.13
N GLU A 33 -18.92 1.37 1.30
CA GLU A 33 -19.66 0.53 2.21
C GLU A 33 -18.81 -0.61 2.77
N ALA A 34 -19.12 -1.06 3.97
CA ALA A 34 -18.50 -2.22 4.61
C ALA A 34 -19.51 -2.88 5.58
N PRO A 35 -19.30 -4.15 5.96
CA PRO A 35 -20.08 -4.76 7.04
C PRO A 35 -19.83 -4.01 8.34
N ALA A 36 -20.89 -3.93 9.19
CA ALA A 36 -20.80 -3.26 10.48
C ALA A 36 -20.20 -4.19 11.55
N ILE A 37 -19.33 -3.65 12.40
CA ILE A 37 -18.88 -4.35 13.61
C ILE A 37 -19.90 -4.12 14.72
N VAL A 38 -20.40 -5.21 15.32
CA VAL A 38 -21.35 -5.16 16.44
C VAL A 38 -20.54 -5.08 17.75
N THR A 39 -20.47 -3.90 18.32
CA THR A 39 -19.68 -3.63 19.53
C THR A 39 -20.42 -3.91 20.82
N ASP A 40 -21.76 -3.94 20.82
CA ASP A 40 -22.59 -4.24 22.00
C ASP A 40 -22.62 -5.75 22.27
N PRO A 41 -22.03 -6.25 23.41
CA PRO A 41 -22.04 -7.68 23.74
C PRO A 41 -23.44 -8.27 23.98
N THR A 42 -24.44 -7.44 24.27
CA THR A 42 -25.81 -7.93 24.47
C THR A 42 -26.46 -8.40 23.17
N ALA A 43 -25.99 -7.87 22.03
CA ALA A 43 -26.43 -8.22 20.68
C ALA A 43 -25.61 -9.36 20.06
N TRP A 44 -24.63 -9.90 20.77
CA TRP A 44 -23.80 -11.02 20.25
C TRP A 44 -24.55 -12.34 20.23
N PRO A 45 -24.28 -13.21 19.21
CA PRO A 45 -24.89 -14.52 19.14
C PRO A 45 -24.55 -15.39 20.36
N LYS A 46 -25.48 -16.24 20.77
CA LYS A 46 -25.30 -17.18 21.90
C LYS A 46 -25.06 -18.62 21.44
N THR A 47 -25.33 -18.91 20.19
CA THR A 47 -25.08 -20.21 19.54
C THR A 47 -24.11 -20.01 18.39
N PHE A 48 -23.28 -21.01 18.14
CA PHE A 48 -22.24 -20.90 17.13
C PHE A 48 -22.32 -22.07 16.14
N HIS A 49 -22.00 -21.76 14.90
CA HIS A 49 -22.01 -22.67 13.77
C HIS A 49 -20.66 -22.65 13.06
N GLU A 50 -20.30 -23.79 12.45
CA GLU A 50 -19.04 -23.98 11.75
C GLU A 50 -19.26 -24.55 10.35
N ALA A 51 -18.22 -24.42 9.49
CA ALA A 51 -18.26 -24.98 8.15
C ALA A 51 -18.38 -26.52 8.20
N PRO A 52 -19.11 -27.16 7.24
CA PRO A 52 -19.32 -28.61 7.21
C PRO A 52 -18.03 -29.41 7.28
N GLY A 53 -16.94 -28.97 6.61
CA GLY A 53 -15.64 -29.64 6.68
C GLY A 53 -15.01 -29.60 8.08
N LEU A 54 -15.24 -28.53 8.86
CA LEU A 54 -14.78 -28.46 10.26
C LEU A 54 -15.64 -29.34 11.17
N SER A 55 -16.98 -29.36 10.98
CA SER A 55 -17.87 -30.24 11.72
C SER A 55 -17.50 -31.71 11.57
N GLU A 56 -17.03 -32.12 10.39
CA GLU A 56 -16.55 -33.47 10.18
C GLU A 56 -15.27 -33.78 10.99
N LEU A 57 -14.34 -32.80 11.06
CA LEU A 57 -13.15 -32.93 11.91
C LEU A 57 -13.51 -33.02 13.43
N VAL A 58 -14.53 -32.27 13.84
CA VAL A 58 -15.06 -32.32 15.22
C VAL A 58 -15.62 -33.72 15.53
N LYS A 59 -16.46 -34.28 14.63
CA LYS A 59 -17.00 -35.65 14.78
C LYS A 59 -15.90 -36.70 14.85
N GLN A 60 -14.78 -36.51 14.16
CA GLN A 60 -13.62 -37.38 14.18
C GLN A 60 -12.72 -37.17 15.40
N GLY A 61 -13.05 -36.26 16.31
CA GLY A 61 -12.22 -35.93 17.47
C GLY A 61 -10.89 -35.25 17.14
N LYS A 62 -10.72 -34.75 15.90
CA LYS A 62 -9.51 -34.05 15.42
C LYS A 62 -9.53 -32.55 15.68
N LEU A 63 -10.68 -32.00 15.99
CA LEU A 63 -10.88 -30.60 16.28
C LEU A 63 -11.88 -30.43 17.42
N PRO A 64 -11.68 -29.51 18.38
CA PRO A 64 -12.68 -29.16 19.38
C PRO A 64 -13.94 -28.53 18.75
N PRO A 65 -15.10 -28.62 19.41
CA PRO A 65 -16.32 -27.92 19.01
C PRO A 65 -16.07 -26.41 18.81
N VAL A 66 -16.83 -25.75 17.91
CA VAL A 66 -16.64 -24.34 17.56
C VAL A 66 -16.68 -23.41 18.79
N ALA A 67 -17.54 -23.68 19.76
CA ALA A 67 -17.66 -22.86 20.98
C ALA A 67 -16.37 -22.88 21.84
N GLU A 68 -15.58 -23.94 21.77
CA GLU A 68 -14.30 -24.07 22.49
C GLU A 68 -13.14 -23.43 21.71
N ARG A 69 -13.33 -23.17 20.42
CA ARG A 69 -12.32 -22.56 19.54
C ARG A 69 -12.40 -21.06 19.50
N LEU A 70 -13.58 -20.49 19.71
CA LEU A 70 -13.85 -19.04 19.69
C LEU A 70 -13.40 -18.39 21.01
N PRO A 71 -12.94 -17.13 20.97
CA PRO A 71 -12.67 -16.34 22.16
C PRO A 71 -13.97 -15.92 22.87
N ALA A 72 -13.91 -15.64 24.16
CA ALA A 72 -15.03 -15.07 24.90
C ALA A 72 -15.38 -13.64 24.43
N ASP A 73 -14.36 -12.87 24.02
CA ASP A 73 -14.50 -11.53 23.45
C ASP A 73 -14.49 -11.64 21.90
N LEU A 74 -15.65 -11.86 21.30
CA LEU A 74 -15.79 -12.01 19.84
C LEU A 74 -15.54 -10.73 19.07
N LEU A 75 -15.17 -10.85 17.79
CA LEU A 75 -15.46 -9.81 16.79
C LEU A 75 -16.68 -10.28 16.00
N VAL A 76 -17.77 -9.53 16.10
CA VAL A 76 -19.04 -9.87 15.46
C VAL A 76 -19.28 -8.93 14.30
N LEU A 77 -19.41 -9.49 13.09
CA LEU A 77 -19.74 -8.75 11.88
C LEU A 77 -21.21 -8.91 11.52
N LYS A 78 -21.92 -7.81 11.35
CA LYS A 78 -23.18 -7.83 10.61
C LYS A 78 -22.83 -7.87 9.12
N PRO A 79 -23.11 -8.98 8.41
CA PRO A 79 -22.78 -9.08 7.00
C PRO A 79 -23.36 -7.94 6.17
N LEU A 80 -22.64 -7.54 5.11
CA LEU A 80 -22.97 -6.35 4.34
C LEU A 80 -24.41 -6.38 3.79
N ARG A 81 -24.88 -7.53 3.31
CA ARG A 81 -26.23 -7.69 2.75
C ARG A 81 -27.04 -8.78 3.44
N LYS A 82 -26.45 -9.96 3.58
CA LYS A 82 -27.13 -11.14 4.17
C LYS A 82 -26.12 -12.14 4.73
N THR A 83 -26.58 -12.97 5.62
CA THR A 83 -25.86 -14.14 6.13
C THR A 83 -25.44 -15.03 4.96
N GLY A 84 -24.21 -15.49 4.97
CA GLY A 84 -23.63 -16.30 3.92
C GLY A 84 -23.80 -17.81 4.11
N VAL A 85 -23.39 -18.55 3.12
CA VAL A 85 -23.28 -20.02 3.15
C VAL A 85 -21.82 -20.41 3.00
N TYR A 86 -21.45 -21.52 3.68
CA TYR A 86 -20.08 -22.03 3.61
C TYR A 86 -19.76 -22.72 2.31
N GLY A 87 -18.51 -22.61 1.90
CA GLY A 87 -17.96 -23.35 0.77
C GLY A 87 -17.33 -22.49 -0.31
N GLY A 88 -16.65 -23.16 -1.21
CA GLY A 88 -16.08 -22.54 -2.40
C GLY A 88 -14.63 -22.08 -2.25
N THR A 89 -14.08 -21.70 -3.40
CA THR A 89 -12.69 -21.25 -3.52
C THR A 89 -12.65 -19.90 -4.24
N TRP A 90 -12.12 -18.88 -3.59
CA TRP A 90 -11.85 -17.58 -4.21
C TRP A 90 -10.60 -17.68 -5.08
N ARG A 91 -10.76 -17.49 -6.40
CA ARG A 91 -9.70 -17.59 -7.40
C ARG A 91 -9.15 -16.20 -7.72
N ARG A 92 -7.80 -16.08 -7.73
CA ARG A 92 -7.05 -14.85 -8.01
C ARG A 92 -5.78 -15.11 -8.79
N ALA A 93 -5.13 -14.04 -9.27
CA ALA A 93 -3.79 -14.06 -9.83
C ALA A 93 -2.73 -13.60 -8.82
N PHE A 94 -1.48 -14.03 -9.06
CA PHE A 94 -0.26 -13.41 -8.50
C PHE A 94 0.89 -13.50 -9.51
N LEU A 95 1.94 -12.65 -9.34
CA LEU A 95 3.06 -12.55 -10.27
C LEU A 95 4.37 -13.22 -9.74
N GLY A 96 4.25 -14.25 -8.91
CA GLY A 96 5.39 -15.00 -8.38
C GLY A 96 5.89 -14.51 -7.01
N PRO A 97 7.06 -14.99 -6.55
CA PRO A 97 7.55 -14.77 -5.17
C PRO A 97 7.71 -13.30 -4.77
N GLY A 98 7.98 -12.41 -5.73
CA GLY A 98 8.07 -10.96 -5.49
C GLY A 98 6.73 -10.28 -5.19
N ASP A 99 5.59 -10.96 -5.39
CA ASP A 99 4.24 -10.43 -5.18
C ASP A 99 3.65 -10.80 -3.79
N GLY A 100 4.49 -10.97 -2.78
CA GLY A 100 4.08 -11.29 -1.42
C GLY A 100 3.04 -10.34 -0.82
N GLU A 101 3.06 -9.08 -1.24
CA GLU A 101 2.10 -8.06 -0.81
C GLU A 101 0.64 -8.39 -1.19
N ASN A 102 0.42 -9.12 -2.28
CA ASN A 102 -0.90 -9.63 -2.67
C ASN A 102 -1.54 -10.48 -1.56
N GLY A 103 -0.78 -11.45 -1.03
CA GLY A 103 -1.25 -12.28 0.08
C GLY A 103 -1.33 -11.54 1.43
N ASN A 104 -0.41 -10.60 1.70
CA ASN A 104 -0.48 -9.76 2.90
C ASN A 104 -1.82 -9.02 3.00
N ARG A 105 -2.33 -8.52 1.87
CA ARG A 105 -3.62 -7.80 1.79
C ARG A 105 -4.83 -8.69 2.01
N ILE A 106 -4.79 -9.95 1.57
CA ILE A 106 -5.84 -10.95 1.81
C ILE A 106 -5.90 -11.34 3.30
N ARG A 107 -4.76 -11.26 4.00
CA ARG A 107 -4.60 -11.76 5.36
C ARG A 107 -4.56 -10.68 6.43
N ALA A 108 -4.93 -9.44 6.10
CA ALA A 108 -4.83 -8.31 7.04
C ALA A 108 -5.73 -8.40 8.28
N GLY A 109 -6.51 -9.48 8.44
CA GLY A 109 -7.21 -9.83 9.68
C GLY A 109 -6.31 -10.16 10.86
N ASP A 110 -5.00 -10.30 10.64
CA ASP A 110 -4.00 -10.46 11.71
C ASP A 110 -3.43 -9.14 12.23
N LYS A 111 -3.93 -7.97 11.78
CA LYS A 111 -3.55 -6.67 12.31
C LYS A 111 -4.09 -6.42 13.71
N LEU A 112 -3.34 -5.68 14.54
CA LEU A 112 -3.78 -5.33 15.90
C LEU A 112 -5.06 -4.51 15.90
N LEU A 113 -5.08 -3.44 15.14
CA LEU A 113 -6.24 -2.61 14.82
C LEU A 113 -6.39 -2.53 13.30
N PHE A 114 -7.53 -2.06 12.82
CA PHE A 114 -7.73 -1.85 11.40
C PHE A 114 -8.41 -0.49 11.14
N TRP A 115 -8.75 -0.22 9.91
CA TRP A 115 -9.36 1.04 9.49
C TRP A 115 -10.83 0.84 9.15
N ASP A 116 -11.63 1.87 9.39
CA ASP A 116 -13.00 1.94 8.92
C ASP A 116 -13.09 2.01 7.38
N VAL A 117 -14.30 2.02 6.85
CA VAL A 117 -14.54 2.07 5.41
C VAL A 117 -13.94 3.30 4.71
N THR A 118 -13.70 4.38 5.44
CA THR A 118 -13.10 5.62 4.91
C THR A 118 -11.57 5.64 5.01
N GLY A 119 -10.98 4.74 5.81
CA GLY A 119 -9.55 4.74 6.10
C GLY A 119 -9.11 5.85 7.05
N THR A 120 -10.03 6.46 7.80
CA THR A 120 -9.72 7.60 8.70
C THR A 120 -9.78 7.26 10.18
N GLN A 121 -10.60 6.26 10.57
CA GLN A 121 -10.81 5.87 11.96
C GLN A 121 -10.32 4.45 12.22
N LEU A 122 -9.74 4.23 13.40
CA LEU A 122 -9.35 2.89 13.83
C LEU A 122 -10.55 2.11 14.35
N VAL A 123 -10.61 0.83 13.95
CA VAL A 123 -11.62 -0.13 14.41
C VAL A 123 -10.94 -1.36 15.04
N PRO A 124 -11.62 -2.07 15.96
CA PRO A 124 -11.12 -3.33 16.52
C PRO A 124 -10.81 -4.37 15.44
N GLN A 125 -9.71 -5.13 15.65
CA GLN A 125 -9.37 -6.31 14.87
C GLN A 125 -8.87 -7.42 15.81
N VAL A 126 -7.59 -7.81 15.81
CA VAL A 126 -7.00 -8.76 16.80
C VAL A 126 -7.20 -8.23 18.21
N ALA A 127 -6.88 -6.96 18.46
CA ALA A 127 -7.26 -6.29 19.69
C ALA A 127 -8.75 -5.90 19.66
N LYS A 128 -9.42 -6.03 20.81
CA LYS A 128 -10.82 -5.58 20.95
C LYS A 128 -10.95 -4.06 21.14
N GLY A 129 -9.83 -3.37 21.41
CA GLY A 129 -9.77 -1.92 21.57
C GLY A 129 -8.45 -1.45 22.15
N PHE A 130 -8.33 -0.15 22.31
CA PHE A 130 -7.18 0.50 22.93
C PHE A 130 -7.59 1.71 23.76
N GLU A 131 -6.70 2.16 24.63
CA GLU A 131 -6.81 3.40 25.39
C GLU A 131 -5.50 4.17 25.29
N LEU A 132 -5.58 5.47 25.01
CA LEU A 132 -4.46 6.40 25.01
C LEU A 132 -4.53 7.28 26.26
N SER A 133 -3.47 7.33 27.05
CA SER A 133 -3.40 8.23 28.22
C SER A 133 -3.52 9.70 27.80
N ALA A 134 -4.06 10.53 28.69
CA ALA A 134 -4.30 11.95 28.40
C ALA A 134 -3.01 12.72 28.06
N ASP A 135 -1.86 12.30 28.62
CA ASP A 135 -0.54 12.85 28.31
C ASP A 135 0.13 12.24 27.06
N GLY A 136 -0.54 11.30 26.39
CA GLY A 136 -0.03 10.63 25.18
C GLY A 136 1.15 9.69 25.39
N ARG A 137 1.54 9.39 26.62
CA ARG A 137 2.75 8.59 26.91
C ARG A 137 2.51 7.09 27.02
N ARG A 138 1.24 6.67 27.08
CA ARG A 138 0.88 5.27 27.22
C ARG A 138 -0.28 4.91 26.31
N THR A 139 -0.09 3.88 25.48
CA THR A 139 -1.16 3.23 24.72
C THR A 139 -1.38 1.85 25.30
N THR A 140 -2.54 1.61 25.89
CA THR A 140 -2.95 0.30 26.42
C THR A 140 -3.77 -0.42 25.38
N LEU A 141 -3.45 -1.67 25.07
CA LEU A 141 -4.10 -2.51 24.09
C LEU A 141 -4.80 -3.67 24.81
N PHE A 142 -6.09 -3.87 24.52
CA PHE A 142 -6.91 -4.91 25.11
C PHE A 142 -7.09 -6.06 24.12
N LEU A 143 -6.62 -7.26 24.48
CA LEU A 143 -6.72 -8.46 23.69
C LEU A 143 -8.04 -9.19 23.95
N ARG A 144 -8.42 -10.11 23.05
CA ARG A 144 -9.61 -10.93 23.17
C ARG A 144 -9.33 -12.16 24.07
N LYS A 145 -10.07 -12.28 25.17
CA LYS A 145 -9.89 -13.38 26.11
C LYS A 145 -10.19 -14.72 25.45
N GLY A 146 -9.24 -15.67 25.54
CA GLY A 146 -9.40 -17.02 25.00
C GLY A 146 -9.13 -17.14 23.50
N MET A 147 -8.57 -16.11 22.86
CA MET A 147 -8.15 -16.17 21.46
C MET A 147 -7.03 -17.20 21.26
N LYS A 148 -7.03 -17.85 20.10
CA LYS A 148 -6.11 -18.95 19.79
C LYS A 148 -5.44 -18.74 18.42
N TRP A 149 -4.22 -19.22 18.30
CA TRP A 149 -3.55 -19.41 17.03
C TRP A 149 -4.22 -20.50 16.19
N SER A 150 -3.92 -20.58 14.90
CA SER A 150 -4.54 -21.51 13.94
C SER A 150 -4.27 -23.01 14.24
N ASP A 151 -3.33 -23.31 15.10
CA ASP A 151 -3.01 -24.64 15.60
C ASP A 151 -3.67 -24.95 16.97
N GLY A 152 -4.41 -23.98 17.53
CA GLY A 152 -5.13 -24.12 18.79
C GLY A 152 -4.35 -23.66 20.03
N ALA A 153 -3.10 -23.27 19.91
CA ALA A 153 -2.33 -22.70 21.01
C ALA A 153 -2.93 -21.35 21.46
N PRO A 154 -2.91 -21.03 22.76
CA PRO A 154 -3.41 -19.74 23.25
C PRO A 154 -2.64 -18.55 22.66
N PHE A 155 -3.35 -17.48 22.32
CA PHE A 155 -2.78 -16.18 21.99
C PHE A 155 -2.94 -15.24 23.19
N THR A 156 -1.84 -14.73 23.71
CA THR A 156 -1.80 -13.93 24.95
C THR A 156 -0.79 -12.78 24.86
N ALA A 157 -0.72 -11.98 25.90
CA ALA A 157 0.30 -10.94 26.07
C ALA A 157 1.74 -11.49 26.01
N ASP A 158 1.95 -12.79 26.28
CA ASP A 158 3.27 -13.42 26.18
C ASP A 158 3.81 -13.50 24.76
N ASP A 159 2.94 -13.54 23.75
CA ASP A 159 3.33 -13.46 22.33
C ASP A 159 3.88 -12.08 21.95
N PHE A 160 3.43 -11.03 22.64
CA PHE A 160 3.96 -9.66 22.52
C PHE A 160 5.31 -9.54 23.19
N ILE A 161 5.44 -10.04 24.44
CA ILE A 161 6.71 -10.00 25.18
C ILE A 161 7.79 -10.79 24.44
N PHE A 162 7.46 -11.99 23.94
CA PHE A 162 8.36 -12.78 23.12
C PHE A 162 8.83 -12.02 21.87
N TRP A 163 7.91 -11.37 21.14
CA TRP A 163 8.29 -10.59 19.97
C TRP A 163 9.21 -9.43 20.37
N PHE A 164 8.89 -8.72 21.44
CA PHE A 164 9.64 -7.54 21.84
C PHE A 164 11.04 -7.87 22.36
N GLU A 165 11.15 -8.89 23.22
CA GLU A 165 12.43 -9.24 23.85
C GLU A 165 13.33 -10.10 22.95
N ASP A 166 12.74 -11.10 22.28
CA ASP A 166 13.49 -12.16 21.60
C ASP A 166 13.63 -11.93 20.09
N VAL A 167 12.74 -11.16 19.47
CA VAL A 167 12.77 -10.87 18.04
C VAL A 167 13.21 -9.44 17.77
N TYR A 168 12.47 -8.47 18.27
CA TYR A 168 12.77 -7.05 18.09
C TYR A 168 14.02 -6.61 18.87
N GLY A 169 14.21 -7.11 20.08
CA GLY A 169 15.40 -6.86 20.90
C GLY A 169 16.67 -7.57 20.43
N ASN A 170 16.54 -8.56 19.56
CA ASN A 170 17.68 -9.33 19.05
C ASN A 170 18.37 -8.61 17.88
N LYS A 171 19.62 -8.17 18.10
CA LYS A 171 20.40 -7.38 17.11
C LYS A 171 20.76 -8.13 15.83
N GLU A 172 20.77 -9.46 15.83
CA GLU A 172 20.98 -10.26 14.63
C GLU A 172 19.71 -10.34 13.76
N LEU A 173 18.53 -10.29 14.38
CA LEU A 173 17.25 -10.29 13.70
C LEU A 173 16.78 -8.87 13.33
N ALA A 174 16.96 -7.91 14.26
CA ALA A 174 16.55 -6.51 14.13
C ALA A 174 17.74 -5.59 14.48
N PRO A 175 18.67 -5.34 13.53
CA PRO A 175 19.88 -4.57 13.80
C PRO A 175 19.62 -3.10 14.14
N SER A 176 18.47 -2.55 13.76
CA SER A 176 18.10 -1.16 14.03
C SER A 176 16.70 -1.08 14.63
N PRO A 177 16.47 -0.17 15.60
CA PRO A 177 15.13 0.08 16.10
C PRO A 177 14.23 0.69 15.01
N THR A 178 12.94 0.40 15.04
CA THR A 178 11.98 1.05 14.17
C THR A 178 11.66 2.47 14.64
N PRO A 179 11.62 3.46 13.73
CA PRO A 179 11.20 4.83 14.06
C PRO A 179 9.82 4.91 14.71
N GLU A 180 8.90 4.02 14.34
CA GLU A 180 7.54 3.96 14.90
C GLU A 180 7.50 3.75 16.41
N PHE A 181 8.54 3.12 16.97
CA PHE A 181 8.65 2.82 18.40
C PHE A 181 9.66 3.71 19.12
N MET A 182 9.88 4.93 18.59
CA MET A 182 10.84 5.89 19.11
C MET A 182 10.17 7.25 19.34
N THR A 183 10.53 7.94 20.41
CA THR A 183 10.21 9.36 20.65
C THR A 183 11.47 10.11 21.02
N ASN A 184 11.79 11.20 20.33
CA ASN A 184 13.00 12.02 20.56
C ASN A 184 14.31 11.20 20.68
N GLY A 185 14.43 10.14 19.84
CA GLY A 185 15.60 9.25 19.85
C GLY A 185 15.62 8.21 20.98
N LYS A 186 14.59 8.15 21.82
CA LYS A 186 14.44 7.17 22.91
C LYS A 186 13.45 6.08 22.53
N PRO A 187 13.77 4.78 22.74
CA PRO A 187 12.87 3.69 22.44
C PRO A 187 11.71 3.63 23.44
N GLY A 188 10.55 3.22 22.96
CA GLY A 188 9.43 2.84 23.81
C GLY A 188 9.69 1.53 24.55
N ARG A 189 8.82 1.22 25.48
CA ARG A 189 8.80 -0.05 26.23
C ARG A 189 7.46 -0.75 26.03
N LEU A 190 7.50 -2.06 25.96
CA LEU A 190 6.32 -2.91 25.98
C LEU A 190 6.20 -3.53 27.38
N VAL A 191 5.03 -3.42 28.00
CA VAL A 191 4.74 -3.90 29.34
C VAL A 191 3.54 -4.85 29.32
N LYS A 192 3.70 -6.05 29.82
CA LYS A 192 2.59 -6.97 30.09
C LYS A 192 1.90 -6.54 31.39
N ILE A 193 0.61 -6.21 31.29
CA ILE A 193 -0.22 -5.87 32.47
C ILE A 193 -0.85 -7.15 33.03
N ASN A 194 -1.43 -7.96 32.13
CA ASN A 194 -1.97 -9.29 32.42
C ASN A 194 -2.01 -10.11 31.12
N GLU A 195 -2.61 -11.29 31.15
CA GLU A 195 -2.66 -12.18 29.95
C GLU A 195 -3.36 -11.57 28.74
N THR A 196 -4.28 -10.64 28.94
CA THR A 196 -5.08 -10.03 27.86
C THR A 196 -4.87 -8.52 27.73
N THR A 197 -3.82 -7.97 28.35
CA THR A 197 -3.58 -6.52 28.30
C THR A 197 -2.09 -6.25 28.25
N VAL A 198 -1.67 -5.47 27.25
CA VAL A 198 -0.32 -4.94 27.10
C VAL A 198 -0.36 -3.43 27.03
N ALA A 199 0.72 -2.77 27.43
CA ALA A 199 0.88 -1.34 27.29
C ALA A 199 2.20 -1.02 26.57
N PHE A 200 2.13 -0.05 25.66
CA PHE A 200 3.29 0.61 25.06
C PHE A 200 3.51 1.92 25.78
N GLU A 201 4.69 2.11 26.33
CA GLU A 201 5.06 3.26 27.15
C GLU A 201 6.23 4.03 26.54
N PHE A 202 6.14 5.36 26.57
CA PHE A 202 7.13 6.28 26.01
C PHE A 202 7.52 7.32 27.06
N GLU A 203 8.77 7.78 27.04
CA GLU A 203 9.21 8.88 27.90
C GLU A 203 8.59 10.22 27.49
N ASP A 204 8.37 10.42 26.19
CA ASP A 204 7.74 11.62 25.64
C ASP A 204 6.38 11.27 25.01
N PRO A 205 5.44 12.22 24.85
CA PRO A 205 4.14 11.96 24.23
C PRO A 205 4.27 11.36 22.83
N HIS A 206 3.45 10.34 22.54
CA HIS A 206 3.36 9.69 21.22
C HIS A 206 1.89 9.52 20.80
N PHE A 207 1.20 10.62 20.55
CA PHE A 207 -0.22 10.62 20.17
C PHE A 207 -0.52 9.95 18.82
N LEU A 208 0.50 9.79 17.96
CA LEU A 208 0.36 9.07 16.69
C LEU A 208 0.33 7.55 16.89
N PHE A 209 0.87 7.02 17.99
CA PHE A 209 1.14 5.60 18.15
C PHE A 209 -0.08 4.69 17.92
N PRO A 210 -1.30 4.99 18.40
CA PRO A 210 -2.47 4.17 18.09
C PRO A 210 -2.70 3.98 16.58
N LYS A 211 -2.49 5.01 15.75
CA LYS A 211 -2.63 4.90 14.29
C LYS A 211 -1.57 3.97 13.66
N LEU A 212 -0.36 3.94 14.24
CA LEU A 212 0.70 3.01 13.82
C LEU A 212 0.33 1.55 14.09
N LEU A 213 -0.48 1.27 15.13
CA LEU A 213 -1.00 -0.07 15.42
C LEU A 213 -2.01 -0.58 14.37
N GLY A 214 -2.63 0.32 13.61
CA GLY A 214 -3.46 -0.01 12.44
C GLY A 214 -2.71 0.05 11.11
N GLY A 215 -1.45 0.48 11.13
CA GLY A 215 -0.63 0.69 9.94
C GLY A 215 0.06 -0.58 9.41
N ASP A 216 0.87 -0.40 8.38
CA ASP A 216 1.64 -1.45 7.71
C ASP A 216 3.04 -1.63 8.26
N GLY A 217 3.47 -0.77 9.15
CA GLY A 217 4.79 -0.78 9.73
C GLY A 217 5.03 -1.89 10.75
N ALA A 218 6.17 -1.82 11.44
CA ALA A 218 6.57 -2.85 12.39
C ALA A 218 5.61 -3.00 13.57
N MET A 219 4.93 -1.92 13.97
CA MET A 219 4.03 -1.91 15.13
C MET A 219 2.59 -2.33 14.80
N GLY A 220 2.18 -2.34 13.53
CA GLY A 220 0.80 -2.69 13.10
C GLY A 220 0.37 -4.14 13.37
N GLY A 221 1.30 -4.98 13.75
CA GLY A 221 1.05 -6.35 14.20
C GLY A 221 0.98 -7.40 13.09
N GLY A 222 1.18 -8.65 13.50
CA GLY A 222 1.02 -9.84 12.68
C GLY A 222 2.07 -10.07 11.60
N GLN A 223 1.70 -10.95 10.69
CA GLN A 223 2.52 -11.42 9.58
C GLN A 223 2.25 -10.62 8.29
N SER A 224 1.04 -10.06 8.16
CA SER A 224 0.54 -9.41 6.94
C SER A 224 1.02 -7.97 6.77
N ARG A 225 2.18 -7.64 7.30
CA ARG A 225 2.80 -6.31 7.20
C ARG A 225 3.66 -6.19 5.94
N GLN A 226 3.91 -4.95 5.50
CA GLN A 226 4.95 -4.69 4.52
C GLN A 226 6.30 -5.02 5.15
N GLN A 227 7.05 -5.95 4.55
CA GLN A 227 8.32 -6.39 5.11
C GLN A 227 9.40 -5.35 4.83
N SER A 228 9.98 -4.81 5.89
CA SER A 228 11.28 -4.16 5.86
C SER A 228 12.38 -5.15 6.27
N GLU A 229 13.61 -4.86 5.93
CA GLU A 229 14.74 -5.76 6.14
C GLU A 229 14.77 -6.37 7.56
N GLY A 230 14.65 -7.69 7.62
CA GLY A 230 14.92 -8.51 8.80
C GLY A 230 13.72 -8.91 9.66
N LEU A 231 12.66 -8.12 9.77
CA LEU A 231 11.51 -8.44 10.62
C LEU A 231 10.33 -8.96 9.80
N VAL A 232 9.94 -10.20 10.04
CA VAL A 232 8.79 -10.85 9.39
C VAL A 232 7.49 -10.62 10.17
N PHE A 233 7.56 -10.61 11.50
CA PHE A 233 6.46 -10.27 12.38
C PHE A 233 6.55 -8.85 12.91
N GLY A 234 5.41 -8.25 13.22
CA GLY A 234 5.31 -6.98 13.91
C GLY A 234 4.41 -7.06 15.14
N GLY A 235 4.82 -6.38 16.21
CA GLY A 235 4.04 -6.25 17.45
C GLY A 235 3.87 -7.53 18.27
N TYR A 236 3.74 -8.70 17.67
CA TYR A 236 3.61 -10.00 18.32
C TYR A 236 4.06 -11.14 17.39
N ALA A 237 4.34 -12.33 17.95
CA ALA A 237 4.71 -13.53 17.18
C ALA A 237 4.35 -14.82 17.94
N PRO A 238 4.12 -15.97 17.25
CA PRO A 238 3.75 -17.22 17.90
C PRO A 238 4.90 -17.81 18.72
N ALA A 239 4.97 -17.42 19.98
CA ALA A 239 6.05 -17.78 20.90
C ALA A 239 6.23 -19.30 21.04
N HIS A 240 5.13 -20.05 21.18
CA HIS A 240 5.12 -21.52 21.31
C HIS A 240 5.77 -22.22 20.11
N TYR A 241 5.68 -21.65 18.91
CA TYR A 241 6.26 -22.22 17.69
C TYR A 241 7.69 -21.69 17.43
N LEU A 242 7.95 -20.39 17.61
CA LEU A 242 9.20 -19.78 17.16
C LEU A 242 10.35 -19.90 18.16
N LYS A 243 10.11 -20.08 19.46
CA LYS A 243 11.16 -20.22 20.48
C LYS A 243 12.19 -21.29 20.15
N GLN A 244 11.77 -22.44 19.61
CA GLN A 244 12.66 -23.55 19.28
C GLN A 244 13.72 -23.22 18.22
N PHE A 245 13.57 -22.14 17.47
CA PHE A 245 14.52 -21.70 16.44
C PHE A 245 15.45 -20.56 16.90
N LEU A 246 15.42 -20.22 18.19
CA LEU A 246 16.24 -19.16 18.77
C LEU A 246 17.31 -19.74 19.72
N PRO A 247 18.56 -19.23 19.66
CA PRO A 247 19.65 -19.67 20.55
C PRO A 247 19.37 -19.53 22.04
N ARG A 248 18.45 -18.62 22.43
CA ARG A 248 18.05 -18.41 23.83
C ARG A 248 17.32 -19.62 24.45
N TYR A 249 16.62 -20.39 23.63
CA TYR A 249 15.77 -21.52 24.06
C TYR A 249 16.29 -22.89 23.64
N SER A 250 17.15 -22.89 22.62
CA SER A 250 17.95 -24.03 22.19
C SER A 250 19.40 -23.58 22.12
N SER A 251 20.42 -24.45 22.23
CA SER A 251 21.80 -23.96 22.14
C SER A 251 22.13 -23.41 20.74
N VAL A 252 23.17 -22.55 20.63
CA VAL A 252 23.64 -22.03 19.33
C VAL A 252 24.02 -23.17 18.39
N GLU A 253 24.60 -24.24 18.92
CA GLU A 253 24.97 -25.45 18.19
C GLU A 253 23.73 -26.13 17.60
N GLN A 254 22.70 -26.33 18.41
CA GLN A 254 21.45 -27.01 17.99
C GLN A 254 20.74 -26.22 16.87
N VAL A 255 20.57 -24.90 17.02
CA VAL A 255 19.90 -24.08 15.98
C VAL A 255 20.77 -23.96 14.72
N THR A 256 22.10 -23.99 14.86
CA THR A 256 23.04 -23.98 13.72
C THR A 256 23.02 -25.30 12.96
N GLU A 257 23.00 -26.42 13.65
CA GLU A 257 22.86 -27.74 13.03
C GLU A 257 21.51 -27.91 12.33
N ALA A 258 20.41 -27.47 12.96
CA ALA A 258 19.10 -27.48 12.36
C ALA A 258 19.03 -26.61 11.10
N ALA A 259 19.67 -25.44 11.12
CA ALA A 259 19.78 -24.56 9.96
C ALA A 259 20.55 -25.24 8.80
N LYS A 260 21.71 -25.83 9.09
CA LYS A 260 22.52 -26.55 8.09
C LYS A 260 21.76 -27.74 7.51
N ALA A 261 21.12 -28.55 8.36
CA ALA A 261 20.31 -29.69 7.93
C ALA A 261 19.16 -29.27 7.01
N ALA A 262 18.61 -28.07 7.21
CA ALA A 262 17.57 -27.46 6.37
C ALA A 262 18.11 -26.68 5.16
N GLY A 263 19.43 -26.66 4.93
CA GLY A 263 20.06 -25.98 3.79
C GLY A 263 20.29 -24.49 3.95
N TYR A 264 20.24 -23.97 5.18
CA TYR A 264 20.45 -22.54 5.47
C TYR A 264 21.87 -22.27 5.98
N PRO A 265 22.50 -21.15 5.61
CA PRO A 265 23.89 -20.86 5.98
C PRO A 265 24.08 -20.55 7.47
N ASN A 266 23.03 -20.09 8.16
CA ASN A 266 23.05 -19.76 9.59
C ASN A 266 21.62 -19.78 10.20
N TRP A 267 21.57 -19.74 11.54
CA TRP A 267 20.32 -19.78 12.28
C TRP A 267 19.41 -18.54 12.01
N VAL A 268 19.96 -17.37 11.72
CA VAL A 268 19.20 -16.14 11.42
C VAL A 268 18.36 -16.30 10.15
N GLN A 269 18.98 -16.82 9.08
CA GLN A 269 18.27 -17.07 7.82
C GLN A 269 17.25 -18.19 7.96
N TYR A 270 17.58 -19.22 8.77
CA TYR A 270 16.62 -20.28 9.07
C TYR A 270 15.44 -19.76 9.89
N TYR A 271 15.68 -18.93 10.92
CA TYR A 271 14.61 -18.27 11.68
C TYR A 271 13.72 -17.41 10.78
N ARG A 272 14.31 -16.63 9.87
CA ARG A 272 13.56 -15.83 8.89
C ARG A 272 12.65 -16.68 8.01
N PHE A 273 13.14 -17.82 7.53
CA PHE A 273 12.31 -18.79 6.81
C PHE A 273 11.19 -19.35 7.70
N LYS A 274 11.51 -19.77 8.92
CA LYS A 274 10.52 -20.33 9.86
C LYS A 274 9.44 -19.34 10.26
N SER A 275 9.74 -18.06 10.26
CA SER A 275 8.81 -16.95 10.54
C SER A 275 8.14 -16.37 9.30
N ASP A 276 8.51 -16.78 8.08
CA ASP A 276 7.90 -16.28 6.85
C ASP A 276 6.66 -17.11 6.46
N TRP A 277 5.48 -16.52 6.69
CA TRP A 277 4.20 -17.16 6.37
C TRP A 277 4.00 -17.48 4.89
N ARG A 278 4.74 -16.82 3.98
CA ARG A 278 4.65 -17.05 2.53
C ARG A 278 5.36 -18.33 2.09
N LEU A 279 6.28 -18.84 2.91
CA LEU A 279 7.16 -19.97 2.62
C LEU A 279 6.92 -21.15 3.57
N ASN A 280 6.57 -20.89 4.82
CA ASN A 280 6.45 -21.93 5.86
C ASN A 280 4.98 -22.27 6.16
N THR A 281 4.52 -23.39 5.65
CA THR A 281 3.13 -23.89 5.83
C THR A 281 2.79 -24.32 7.26
N ALA A 282 3.82 -24.61 8.09
CA ALA A 282 3.65 -25.00 9.48
C ALA A 282 3.51 -23.83 10.45
N LEU A 283 3.71 -22.58 9.97
CA LEU A 283 3.67 -21.40 10.82
C LEU A 283 2.24 -21.06 11.25
N PRO A 284 1.94 -20.99 12.56
CA PRO A 284 0.64 -20.58 13.05
C PRO A 284 0.27 -19.13 12.67
N THR A 285 -1.02 -18.85 12.52
CA THR A 285 -1.53 -17.53 12.15
C THR A 285 -2.81 -17.18 12.90
N LEU A 286 -3.10 -15.86 13.00
CA LEU A 286 -4.40 -15.32 13.43
C LEU A 286 -5.29 -14.89 12.25
N ALA A 287 -4.78 -14.93 11.01
CA ALA A 287 -5.54 -14.53 9.82
C ALA A 287 -6.68 -15.52 9.50
N ALA A 288 -7.66 -15.08 8.71
CA ALA A 288 -8.84 -15.87 8.33
C ALA A 288 -8.50 -17.14 7.54
N TRP A 289 -7.41 -17.11 6.78
CA TRP A 289 -6.90 -18.26 6.04
C TRP A 289 -5.44 -18.53 6.38
N ARG A 290 -5.08 -19.81 6.57
CA ARG A 290 -3.71 -20.29 6.76
C ARG A 290 -3.14 -20.77 5.42
N MET A 291 -1.86 -20.63 5.22
CA MET A 291 -1.20 -21.09 4.00
C MET A 291 -1.02 -22.62 4.00
N THR A 292 -1.31 -23.26 2.86
CA THR A 292 -1.12 -24.70 2.64
C THR A 292 -0.21 -25.02 1.46
N GLN A 293 -0.08 -24.11 0.48
CA GLN A 293 0.94 -24.16 -0.56
C GLN A 293 1.66 -22.82 -0.63
N PRO A 294 3.00 -22.80 -0.68
CA PRO A 294 3.78 -21.57 -0.59
C PRO A 294 3.83 -20.77 -1.91
N ILE A 295 4.20 -19.48 -1.80
CA ILE A 295 4.26 -18.52 -2.92
C ILE A 295 5.25 -18.89 -4.02
N ASN A 296 6.26 -19.70 -3.72
CA ASN A 296 7.28 -20.15 -4.70
C ASN A 296 6.83 -21.36 -5.54
N THR A 297 5.53 -21.61 -5.63
CA THR A 297 4.91 -22.63 -6.48
C THR A 297 3.99 -21.97 -7.52
N THR A 298 3.52 -22.73 -8.51
CA THR A 298 2.59 -22.21 -9.55
C THR A 298 1.19 -21.91 -9.01
N THR A 299 0.87 -22.47 -7.84
CA THR A 299 -0.41 -22.25 -7.14
C THR A 299 -0.12 -21.92 -5.70
N TRP A 300 -0.41 -20.71 -5.27
CA TRP A 300 -0.32 -20.27 -3.90
C TRP A 300 -1.68 -20.48 -3.24
N MET A 301 -1.77 -21.38 -2.24
CA MET A 301 -3.03 -21.81 -1.65
C MET A 301 -3.15 -21.42 -0.19
N LEU A 302 -4.31 -20.89 0.18
CA LEU A 302 -4.70 -20.64 1.55
C LEU A 302 -6.00 -21.40 1.85
N GLU A 303 -6.13 -21.95 3.08
CA GLU A 303 -7.32 -22.64 3.56
C GLU A 303 -7.84 -21.99 4.85
N ARG A 304 -9.15 -22.12 5.10
CA ARG A 304 -9.82 -21.61 6.31
C ARG A 304 -9.03 -21.92 7.58
N ASN A 305 -8.84 -20.90 8.42
CA ASN A 305 -8.33 -21.07 9.77
C ASN A 305 -9.45 -21.58 10.70
N PRO A 306 -9.35 -22.79 11.27
CA PRO A 306 -10.40 -23.33 12.13
C PRO A 306 -10.56 -22.59 13.46
N TYR A 307 -9.59 -21.76 13.85
CA TYR A 307 -9.60 -20.98 15.09
C TYR A 307 -9.77 -19.47 14.83
N PHE A 308 -10.25 -19.08 13.63
CA PHE A 308 -10.48 -17.65 13.35
C PHE A 308 -11.55 -17.11 14.29
N TYR A 309 -11.31 -15.93 14.83
CA TYR A 309 -12.01 -15.37 15.99
C TYR A 309 -13.26 -14.54 15.63
N GLU A 310 -13.56 -14.38 14.35
CA GLU A 310 -14.70 -13.60 13.87
C GLU A 310 -15.92 -14.49 13.62
N VAL A 311 -17.10 -13.95 13.96
CA VAL A 311 -18.40 -14.57 13.66
C VAL A 311 -19.33 -13.55 13.05
N ASP A 312 -20.38 -14.01 12.35
CA ASP A 312 -21.48 -13.12 11.94
C ASP A 312 -22.52 -12.96 13.05
N THR A 313 -23.56 -12.18 12.81
CA THR A 313 -24.66 -11.91 13.76
C THR A 313 -25.53 -13.14 14.06
N GLU A 314 -25.45 -14.21 13.26
CA GLU A 314 -26.14 -15.47 13.49
C GLU A 314 -25.24 -16.53 14.17
N GLY A 315 -23.97 -16.17 14.47
CA GLY A 315 -23.00 -17.03 15.13
C GLY A 315 -22.26 -17.98 14.20
N ASN A 316 -22.31 -17.77 12.89
CA ASN A 316 -21.49 -18.54 11.96
C ASN A 316 -20.05 -18.09 12.05
N GLN A 317 -19.11 -19.04 12.32
CA GLN A 317 -17.68 -18.74 12.34
C GLN A 317 -17.20 -18.39 10.92
N LEU A 318 -16.59 -17.22 10.75
CA LEU A 318 -16.02 -16.78 9.48
C LEU A 318 -14.63 -17.43 9.24
N PRO A 319 -14.10 -17.45 8.02
CA PRO A 319 -14.70 -16.98 6.77
C PRO A 319 -15.73 -17.98 6.20
N TYR A 320 -16.67 -17.50 5.36
CA TYR A 320 -17.58 -18.41 4.66
C TYR A 320 -16.88 -19.23 3.57
N LEU A 321 -15.93 -18.60 2.82
CA LEU A 321 -15.15 -19.28 1.79
C LEU A 321 -14.12 -20.24 2.40
N ASP A 322 -14.01 -21.44 1.84
CA ASP A 322 -13.08 -22.46 2.34
C ASP A 322 -11.62 -22.13 2.01
N ARG A 323 -11.39 -21.59 0.79
CA ARG A 323 -10.05 -21.44 0.23
C ARG A 323 -9.88 -20.12 -0.52
N VAL A 324 -8.62 -19.68 -0.59
CA VAL A 324 -8.16 -18.70 -1.55
C VAL A 324 -7.07 -19.35 -2.40
N GLN A 325 -7.29 -19.40 -3.70
CA GLN A 325 -6.35 -19.95 -4.68
C GLN A 325 -5.80 -18.84 -5.55
N MET A 326 -4.50 -18.65 -5.51
CA MET A 326 -3.80 -17.72 -6.38
C MET A 326 -3.00 -18.50 -7.42
N SER A 327 -3.29 -18.24 -8.71
CA SER A 327 -2.61 -18.87 -9.84
C SER A 327 -1.53 -17.95 -10.37
N LEU A 328 -0.34 -18.49 -10.63
CA LEU A 328 0.77 -17.73 -11.19
C LEU A 328 0.42 -17.22 -12.59
N ALA A 329 0.63 -15.93 -12.81
CA ALA A 329 0.61 -15.29 -14.11
C ALA A 329 2.01 -14.74 -14.43
N GLU A 330 2.41 -14.79 -15.68
CA GLU A 330 3.77 -14.40 -16.10
C GLU A 330 3.98 -12.88 -16.00
N ASN A 331 2.92 -12.12 -16.23
CA ASN A 331 2.96 -10.66 -16.25
C ASN A 331 1.53 -10.05 -16.06
N PRO A 332 1.40 -8.73 -15.87
CA PRO A 332 0.10 -8.07 -15.73
C PRO A 332 -0.83 -8.23 -16.95
N GLU A 333 -0.30 -8.35 -18.16
CA GLU A 333 -1.12 -8.55 -19.35
C GLU A 333 -1.87 -9.88 -19.30
N VAL A 334 -1.19 -10.95 -18.89
CA VAL A 334 -1.81 -12.27 -18.68
C VAL A 334 -2.86 -12.22 -17.58
N VAL A 335 -2.64 -11.43 -16.52
CA VAL A 335 -3.67 -11.22 -15.48
C VAL A 335 -4.94 -10.63 -16.10
N ASN A 336 -4.81 -9.58 -16.92
CA ASN A 336 -5.97 -8.94 -17.56
C ASN A 336 -6.69 -9.88 -18.52
N LEU A 337 -5.97 -10.62 -19.38
CA LEU A 337 -6.58 -11.59 -20.30
C LEU A 337 -7.38 -12.67 -19.56
N ARG A 338 -6.82 -13.24 -18.48
CA ARG A 338 -7.52 -14.25 -17.67
C ARG A 338 -8.69 -13.66 -16.89
N ALA A 339 -8.58 -12.40 -16.42
CA ALA A 339 -9.68 -11.70 -15.77
C ALA A 339 -10.85 -11.46 -16.75
N ILE A 340 -10.57 -11.04 -18.00
CA ILE A 340 -11.56 -10.89 -19.07
C ILE A 340 -12.22 -12.25 -19.38
N ALA A 341 -11.44 -13.34 -19.35
CA ALA A 341 -11.94 -14.71 -19.52
C ALA A 341 -12.69 -15.27 -18.29
N ALA A 342 -12.89 -14.47 -17.22
CA ALA A 342 -13.59 -14.84 -15.98
C ALA A 342 -12.92 -16.00 -15.20
N GLU A 343 -11.61 -16.14 -15.30
CA GLU A 343 -10.87 -17.15 -14.54
C GLU A 343 -10.75 -16.78 -13.06
N TYR A 344 -10.94 -15.49 -12.69
CA TYR A 344 -10.85 -14.97 -11.33
C TYR A 344 -12.22 -14.55 -10.79
N ASP A 345 -12.39 -14.63 -9.47
CA ASP A 345 -13.65 -14.28 -8.82
C ASP A 345 -13.66 -12.86 -8.29
N VAL A 346 -12.57 -12.42 -7.67
CA VAL A 346 -12.31 -11.01 -7.33
C VAL A 346 -10.84 -10.73 -7.60
N GLN A 347 -10.58 -9.82 -8.52
CA GLN A 347 -9.23 -9.37 -8.87
C GLN A 347 -9.22 -7.85 -9.00
N GLU A 348 -8.42 -7.19 -8.18
CA GLU A 348 -8.17 -5.75 -8.23
C GLU A 348 -6.72 -5.45 -8.61
N ARG A 349 -5.80 -6.29 -8.13
CA ARG A 349 -4.37 -6.11 -8.33
C ARG A 349 -3.99 -6.42 -9.77
N PHE A 350 -3.26 -5.50 -10.41
CA PHE A 350 -2.83 -5.57 -11.81
C PHE A 350 -3.94 -5.48 -12.88
N ILE A 351 -5.16 -5.11 -12.50
CA ILE A 351 -6.21 -4.79 -13.47
C ILE A 351 -5.92 -3.42 -14.07
N ASP A 352 -5.84 -3.37 -15.40
CA ASP A 352 -5.57 -2.16 -16.16
C ASP A 352 -6.87 -1.47 -16.54
N LEU A 353 -7.06 -0.24 -16.03
CA LEU A 353 -8.25 0.57 -16.32
C LEU A 353 -8.38 0.91 -17.81
N ALA A 354 -7.27 1.02 -18.55
CA ALA A 354 -7.32 1.27 -20.01
C ALA A 354 -8.04 0.15 -20.79
N LYS A 355 -8.14 -1.04 -20.20
CA LYS A 355 -8.88 -2.19 -20.79
C LYS A 355 -10.38 -2.20 -20.41
N LEU A 356 -10.88 -1.17 -19.73
CA LEU A 356 -12.29 -1.09 -19.32
C LEU A 356 -13.29 -1.39 -20.45
N PRO A 357 -13.16 -0.85 -21.70
CA PRO A 357 -14.09 -1.17 -22.77
C PRO A 357 -14.17 -2.69 -23.05
N VAL A 358 -13.03 -3.37 -23.06
CA VAL A 358 -12.95 -4.82 -23.31
C VAL A 358 -13.54 -5.61 -22.14
N PHE A 359 -13.32 -5.17 -20.90
CA PHE A 359 -13.97 -5.77 -19.73
C PHE A 359 -15.48 -5.64 -19.79
N LEU A 360 -16.01 -4.46 -20.15
CA LEU A 360 -17.46 -4.23 -20.24
C LEU A 360 -18.09 -5.04 -21.36
N GLU A 361 -17.45 -5.16 -22.53
CA GLU A 361 -17.92 -5.99 -23.66
C GLU A 361 -18.06 -7.47 -23.29
N ASN A 362 -17.15 -7.98 -22.44
CA ASN A 362 -17.14 -9.39 -22.04
C ASN A 362 -17.85 -9.67 -20.71
N ALA A 363 -18.38 -8.65 -20.01
CA ALA A 363 -18.91 -8.75 -18.65
C ALA A 363 -20.11 -9.72 -18.55
N GLU A 364 -21.06 -9.65 -19.49
CA GLU A 364 -22.24 -10.52 -19.51
C GLU A 364 -21.84 -11.98 -19.74
N LYS A 365 -21.04 -12.26 -20.77
CA LYS A 365 -20.54 -13.60 -21.07
C LYS A 365 -19.69 -14.18 -19.95
N GLY A 366 -18.81 -13.34 -19.34
CA GLY A 366 -17.92 -13.72 -18.23
C GLY A 366 -18.65 -13.81 -16.89
N ARG A 367 -19.90 -13.34 -16.80
CA ARG A 367 -20.66 -13.29 -15.56
C ARG A 367 -19.90 -12.58 -14.44
N TYR A 368 -19.38 -11.39 -14.74
CA TYR A 368 -18.72 -10.52 -13.77
C TYR A 368 -19.19 -9.08 -13.89
N LYS A 369 -18.92 -8.30 -12.86
CA LYS A 369 -19.06 -6.84 -12.86
C LYS A 369 -17.70 -6.19 -12.75
N PHE A 370 -17.56 -5.03 -13.37
CA PHE A 370 -16.39 -4.17 -13.22
C PHE A 370 -16.74 -3.04 -12.26
N HIS A 371 -15.89 -2.82 -11.25
CA HIS A 371 -16.02 -1.74 -10.28
C HIS A 371 -14.83 -0.80 -10.40
N VAL A 372 -15.07 0.47 -10.13
CA VAL A 372 -14.06 1.51 -10.06
C VAL A 372 -14.08 2.12 -8.67
N ASP A 373 -12.97 2.03 -7.97
CA ASP A 373 -12.77 2.52 -6.61
C ASP A 373 -11.76 3.69 -6.63
N PRO A 374 -12.20 4.97 -6.76
CA PRO A 374 -11.30 6.13 -6.70
C PRO A 374 -10.64 6.26 -5.32
N GLY A 375 -9.34 6.57 -5.31
CA GLY A 375 -8.56 6.79 -4.10
C GLY A 375 -8.75 8.20 -3.51
N PHE A 376 -8.04 8.47 -2.42
CA PHE A 376 -7.98 9.78 -1.77
C PHE A 376 -6.59 10.42 -1.87
N ASN A 377 -5.63 9.69 -2.41
CA ASN A 377 -4.27 10.16 -2.62
C ASN A 377 -4.18 11.24 -3.71
N GLY A 378 -3.20 12.11 -3.59
CA GLY A 378 -3.03 13.25 -4.48
C GLY A 378 -2.49 12.90 -5.87
N SER A 379 -1.86 11.72 -6.03
CA SER A 379 -1.32 11.31 -7.34
C SER A 379 -1.13 9.80 -7.43
N ASP A 380 -1.77 9.18 -8.41
CA ASP A 380 -1.52 7.78 -8.77
C ASP A 380 -0.17 7.61 -9.49
N SER A 381 0.31 8.70 -10.09
CA SER A 381 1.62 8.80 -10.71
C SER A 381 2.19 10.19 -10.47
N GLN A 382 3.39 10.25 -9.91
CA GLN A 382 4.14 11.50 -9.71
C GLN A 382 5.58 11.34 -10.17
N LEU A 383 6.13 12.40 -10.74
CA LEU A 383 7.55 12.49 -11.08
C LEU A 383 8.30 13.05 -9.87
N VAL A 384 9.27 12.31 -9.37
CA VAL A 384 10.04 12.66 -8.18
C VAL A 384 11.43 13.09 -8.57
N PHE A 385 11.89 14.24 -8.07
CA PHE A 385 13.28 14.71 -8.22
C PHE A 385 14.14 14.12 -7.10
N ASN A 386 15.25 13.49 -7.47
CA ASN A 386 16.24 13.10 -6.48
C ASN A 386 17.07 14.30 -6.03
N LEU A 387 16.71 14.89 -4.90
CA LEU A 387 17.41 16.05 -4.32
C LEU A 387 18.81 15.70 -3.77
N GLY A 388 19.08 14.41 -3.57
CA GLY A 388 20.38 13.89 -3.16
C GLY A 388 21.32 13.53 -4.32
N TYR A 389 20.87 13.71 -5.57
CA TYR A 389 21.68 13.39 -6.75
C TYR A 389 22.91 14.29 -6.88
N THR A 390 24.08 13.67 -7.08
CA THR A 390 25.38 14.38 -7.14
C THR A 390 26.26 13.98 -8.31
N ALA A 391 25.89 12.94 -9.07
CA ALA A 391 26.74 12.41 -10.14
C ALA A 391 26.93 13.38 -11.31
N ASP A 392 25.96 14.28 -11.56
CA ASP A 392 26.09 15.42 -12.48
C ASP A 392 25.73 16.71 -11.74
N PRO A 393 26.72 17.51 -11.33
CA PRO A 393 26.49 18.73 -10.56
C PRO A 393 25.64 19.80 -11.27
N GLU A 394 25.71 19.89 -12.60
CA GLU A 394 24.90 20.86 -13.36
C GLU A 394 23.45 20.44 -13.38
N VAL A 395 23.14 19.15 -13.59
CA VAL A 395 21.75 18.62 -13.50
C VAL A 395 21.23 18.78 -12.07
N ALA A 396 22.03 18.43 -11.05
CA ALA A 396 21.66 18.59 -9.64
C ALA A 396 21.32 20.04 -9.28
N LYS A 397 22.12 21.02 -9.76
CA LYS A 397 21.89 22.46 -9.59
C LYS A 397 20.54 22.90 -10.12
N TRP A 398 20.12 22.40 -11.27
CA TRP A 398 18.82 22.74 -11.86
C TRP A 398 17.68 22.07 -11.11
N MET A 399 17.81 20.78 -10.78
CA MET A 399 16.81 20.06 -10.00
C MET A 399 16.60 20.65 -8.60
N ALA A 400 17.61 21.26 -7.99
CA ALA A 400 17.51 21.92 -6.70
C ALA A 400 16.68 23.23 -6.73
N LYS A 401 16.52 23.88 -7.89
CA LYS A 401 15.76 25.15 -8.01
C LYS A 401 14.26 24.91 -8.07
N ALA A 402 13.49 25.46 -7.14
CA ALA A 402 12.03 25.36 -7.12
C ALA A 402 11.39 25.89 -8.41
N ASP A 403 11.84 27.04 -8.94
CA ASP A 403 11.27 27.63 -10.16
C ASP A 403 11.56 26.80 -11.41
N PHE A 404 12.64 26.02 -11.44
CA PHE A 404 12.87 25.03 -12.50
C PHE A 404 11.82 23.90 -12.41
N ARG A 405 11.61 23.34 -11.23
CA ARG A 405 10.62 22.28 -11.02
C ARG A 405 9.19 22.77 -11.27
N ARG A 406 8.86 23.99 -10.83
CA ARG A 406 7.56 24.65 -11.10
C ARG A 406 7.33 24.84 -12.59
N ALA A 407 8.35 25.29 -13.35
CA ALA A 407 8.26 25.42 -14.79
C ALA A 407 7.99 24.08 -15.48
N LEU A 408 8.69 23.01 -15.09
CA LEU A 408 8.44 21.68 -15.61
C LEU A 408 7.02 21.18 -15.27
N SER A 409 6.51 21.52 -14.10
CA SER A 409 5.16 21.13 -13.67
C SER A 409 4.07 21.77 -14.53
N ILE A 410 4.12 23.09 -14.76
CA ILE A 410 3.10 23.77 -15.58
C ILE A 410 3.26 23.54 -17.09
N ALA A 411 4.34 22.89 -17.51
CA ALA A 411 4.54 22.44 -18.89
C ALA A 411 3.82 21.11 -19.19
N ILE A 412 3.15 20.49 -18.21
CA ILE A 412 2.47 19.21 -18.38
C ILE A 412 0.96 19.44 -18.52
N ASP A 413 0.40 18.93 -19.62
CA ASP A 413 -1.04 18.84 -19.87
C ASP A 413 -1.60 17.62 -19.15
N ARG A 414 -2.11 17.84 -17.95
CA ARG A 414 -2.66 16.80 -17.08
C ARG A 414 -4.05 16.35 -17.51
N ASP A 415 -4.80 17.22 -18.20
CA ASP A 415 -6.11 16.84 -18.75
C ASP A 415 -5.93 15.81 -19.85
N GLN A 416 -4.95 16.00 -20.75
CA GLN A 416 -4.59 15.03 -21.77
C GLN A 416 -4.13 13.70 -21.14
N LEU A 417 -3.33 13.74 -20.08
CA LEU A 417 -2.92 12.54 -19.35
C LEU A 417 -4.14 11.81 -18.73
N ASN A 418 -5.03 12.56 -18.06
CA ASN A 418 -6.23 12.03 -17.42
C ASN A 418 -7.15 11.32 -18.42
N GLU A 419 -7.43 11.96 -19.54
CA GLU A 419 -8.24 11.34 -20.61
C GLU A 419 -7.59 10.07 -21.18
N THR A 420 -6.27 10.10 -21.39
CA THR A 420 -5.54 9.00 -22.02
C THR A 420 -5.42 7.76 -21.11
N PHE A 421 -5.06 7.97 -19.83
CA PHE A 421 -4.67 6.87 -18.94
C PHE A 421 -5.69 6.56 -17.85
N TRP A 422 -6.58 7.49 -17.52
CA TRP A 422 -7.60 7.32 -16.48
C TRP A 422 -9.03 7.53 -17.00
N LEU A 423 -9.22 7.66 -18.31
CA LEU A 423 -10.52 7.83 -18.95
C LEU A 423 -11.33 9.02 -18.38
N GLY A 424 -10.63 10.08 -17.97
CA GLY A 424 -11.24 11.25 -17.34
C GLY A 424 -11.69 11.04 -15.89
N LEU A 425 -11.41 9.91 -15.27
CA LEU A 425 -11.89 9.56 -13.92
C LEU A 425 -11.06 10.16 -12.77
N GLY A 426 -9.84 10.58 -13.06
CA GLY A 426 -8.96 11.14 -12.05
C GLY A 426 -9.10 12.65 -11.90
N THR A 427 -8.41 13.20 -10.91
CA THR A 427 -8.29 14.64 -10.67
C THR A 427 -6.89 15.11 -11.03
N PRO A 428 -6.72 15.87 -12.14
CA PRO A 428 -5.47 16.55 -12.45
C PRO A 428 -5.03 17.45 -11.30
N GLY A 429 -3.77 17.33 -10.84
CA GLY A 429 -3.41 18.12 -9.67
C GLY A 429 -1.94 18.10 -9.28
N SER A 430 -1.64 18.81 -8.20
CA SER A 430 -0.29 19.03 -7.69
C SER A 430 0.27 17.87 -6.88
N GLY A 431 -0.52 16.84 -6.59
CA GLY A 431 -0.13 15.67 -5.79
C GLY A 431 -0.55 15.72 -4.32
N VAL A 432 -1.29 16.74 -3.90
CA VAL A 432 -1.84 16.82 -2.53
C VAL A 432 -3.11 15.97 -2.38
N PRO A 433 -3.42 15.44 -1.17
CA PRO A 433 -4.57 14.57 -0.95
C PRO A 433 -5.91 15.28 -1.16
N SER A 434 -6.96 14.47 -1.39
CA SER A 434 -8.35 14.91 -1.51
C SER A 434 -8.81 15.73 -0.30
N GLU A 435 -9.71 16.70 -0.52
CA GLU A 435 -10.30 17.54 0.54
C GLU A 435 -11.08 16.74 1.61
N ILE A 436 -11.50 15.52 1.29
CA ILE A 436 -12.14 14.63 2.28
C ILE A 436 -11.17 14.21 3.39
N MET A 437 -9.86 14.26 3.13
CA MET A 437 -8.85 13.86 4.11
C MET A 437 -8.57 15.01 5.08
N PRO A 438 -8.55 14.75 6.40
CA PRO A 438 -8.30 15.80 7.41
C PRO A 438 -6.94 16.50 7.25
N GLU A 439 -5.98 15.85 6.64
CA GLU A 439 -4.62 16.33 6.40
C GLU A 439 -4.50 17.15 5.10
N SER A 440 -5.57 17.26 4.30
CA SER A 440 -5.56 18.03 3.04
C SER A 440 -5.37 19.51 3.28
N PRO A 441 -4.49 20.20 2.50
CA PRO A 441 -4.28 21.65 2.62
C PRO A 441 -5.40 22.47 1.98
N GLY A 442 -6.35 21.83 1.26
CA GLY A 442 -7.47 22.48 0.59
C GLY A 442 -7.34 22.53 -0.94
N LYS A 443 -8.45 22.88 -1.57
CA LYS A 443 -8.66 22.80 -3.03
C LYS A 443 -7.69 23.68 -3.83
N GLU A 444 -7.37 24.85 -3.35
CA GLU A 444 -6.44 25.77 -4.00
C GLU A 444 -5.01 25.19 -4.13
N TRP A 445 -4.65 24.29 -3.23
CA TRP A 445 -3.36 23.61 -3.25
C TRP A 445 -3.34 22.40 -4.21
N ILE A 446 -4.51 21.81 -4.51
CA ILE A 446 -4.63 20.80 -5.57
C ILE A 446 -4.25 21.40 -6.92
N ALA A 447 -4.67 22.66 -7.19
CA ALA A 447 -4.35 23.37 -8.43
C ALA A 447 -2.98 24.05 -8.44
N LYS A 448 -2.24 24.08 -7.32
CA LYS A 448 -0.97 24.83 -7.21
C LYS A 448 0.09 24.29 -8.17
N TRP A 449 0.56 25.13 -9.10
CA TRP A 449 1.55 24.80 -10.12
C TRP A 449 1.17 23.58 -10.99
N SER A 450 -0.13 23.33 -11.22
CA SER A 450 -0.62 22.21 -12.02
C SER A 450 -1.38 22.62 -13.28
N ASN A 451 -1.74 23.90 -13.43
CA ASN A 451 -2.39 24.41 -14.63
C ASN A 451 -1.42 24.38 -15.82
N TYR A 452 -1.86 23.86 -16.95
CA TYR A 452 -1.05 23.80 -18.18
C TYR A 452 -0.82 25.20 -18.76
N ASP A 453 0.44 25.65 -18.77
CA ASP A 453 0.86 26.93 -19.32
C ASP A 453 2.30 26.83 -19.85
N PRO A 454 2.49 26.31 -21.07
CA PRO A 454 3.82 26.16 -21.67
C PRO A 454 4.48 27.46 -22.00
N ALA A 455 3.71 28.56 -22.21
CA ALA A 455 4.28 29.88 -22.45
C ALA A 455 4.94 30.44 -21.18
N ARG A 456 4.23 30.37 -20.06
CA ARG A 456 4.77 30.72 -18.74
C ARG A 456 5.94 29.81 -18.34
N ALA A 457 5.86 28.50 -18.62
CA ALA A 457 6.96 27.57 -18.37
C ALA A 457 8.25 28.00 -19.10
N LYS A 458 8.15 28.39 -20.38
CA LYS A 458 9.30 28.92 -21.16
C LYS A 458 9.89 30.18 -20.51
N ALA A 459 9.05 31.14 -20.14
CA ALA A 459 9.49 32.40 -19.49
C ALA A 459 10.18 32.11 -18.13
N MET A 460 9.65 31.18 -17.33
CA MET A 460 10.27 30.76 -16.06
C MET A 460 11.63 30.08 -16.28
N LEU A 461 11.74 29.19 -17.29
CA LEU A 461 13.02 28.56 -17.65
C LEU A 461 14.06 29.61 -18.16
N ASP A 462 13.63 30.65 -18.86
CA ASP A 462 14.50 31.74 -19.23
C ASP A 462 14.94 32.57 -18.00
N ALA A 463 14.02 32.86 -17.09
CA ALA A 463 14.27 33.61 -15.86
C ALA A 463 15.25 32.90 -14.90
N VAL A 464 15.22 31.58 -14.82
CA VAL A 464 16.20 30.81 -13.99
C VAL A 464 17.60 30.77 -14.62
N GLY A 465 17.75 31.21 -15.91
CA GLY A 465 19.03 31.33 -16.61
C GLY A 465 19.28 30.33 -17.74
N LEU A 466 18.28 29.50 -18.10
CA LEU A 466 18.36 28.53 -19.21
C LEU A 466 17.92 29.18 -20.54
N THR A 467 18.59 30.25 -20.98
CA THR A 467 18.19 31.02 -22.15
C THR A 467 18.76 30.53 -23.47
N LYS A 468 19.96 29.93 -23.45
CA LYS A 468 20.62 29.40 -24.65
C LYS A 468 19.96 28.11 -25.13
N LYS A 469 19.79 27.99 -26.48
CA LYS A 469 19.18 26.81 -27.11
C LYS A 469 20.02 26.34 -28.28
N ASP A 470 19.94 25.04 -28.59
CA ASP A 470 20.50 24.50 -29.82
C ASP A 470 19.59 24.72 -31.04
N SER A 471 20.00 24.24 -32.22
CA SER A 471 19.26 24.37 -33.48
C SER A 471 17.90 23.65 -33.47
N GLU A 472 17.69 22.68 -32.58
CA GLU A 472 16.42 21.95 -32.40
C GLU A 472 15.52 22.60 -31.33
N GLY A 473 15.99 23.67 -30.68
CA GLY A 473 15.24 24.40 -29.66
C GLY A 473 15.41 23.89 -28.23
N TYR A 474 16.28 22.93 -28.00
CA TYR A 474 16.57 22.43 -26.64
C TYR A 474 17.51 23.36 -25.88
N ARG A 475 17.25 23.53 -24.60
CA ARG A 475 18.04 24.37 -23.70
C ARG A 475 19.37 23.74 -23.38
N LEU A 476 20.40 24.61 -23.32
CA LEU A 476 21.79 24.19 -23.11
C LEU A 476 22.22 24.35 -21.65
N ARG A 477 23.06 23.46 -21.21
CA ARG A 477 23.79 23.51 -19.93
C ARG A 477 24.61 24.79 -19.86
N THR A 478 24.80 25.33 -18.65
CA THR A 478 25.57 26.59 -18.45
C THR A 478 27.05 26.32 -18.22
N ASP A 479 27.44 25.09 -17.92
CA ASP A 479 28.82 24.66 -17.67
C ASP A 479 29.59 24.32 -18.95
N ASN A 480 29.02 23.54 -19.86
CA ASN A 480 29.71 23.05 -21.06
C ASN A 480 29.02 23.39 -22.39
N GLY A 481 27.82 23.95 -22.36
CA GLY A 481 27.05 24.28 -23.55
C GLY A 481 26.40 23.12 -24.28
N GLU A 482 26.46 21.92 -23.75
CA GLU A 482 25.73 20.78 -24.27
C GLU A 482 24.23 20.87 -23.94
N ARG A 483 23.41 20.03 -24.56
CA ARG A 483 21.96 19.95 -24.28
C ARG A 483 21.72 19.53 -22.83
N LEU A 484 20.92 20.32 -22.07
CA LEU A 484 20.44 19.90 -20.75
C LEU A 484 19.47 18.72 -20.91
N ARG A 485 19.84 17.57 -20.39
CA ARG A 485 19.09 16.33 -20.52
C ARG A 485 18.80 15.73 -19.15
N LEU A 486 17.53 15.42 -18.89
CA LEU A 486 17.09 14.74 -17.70
C LEU A 486 16.90 13.24 -17.98
N GLN A 487 17.05 12.40 -16.98
CA GLN A 487 16.71 10.98 -17.04
C GLN A 487 15.60 10.65 -16.06
N ILE A 488 14.58 9.94 -16.52
CA ILE A 488 13.46 9.47 -15.70
C ILE A 488 13.50 7.94 -15.64
N ASP A 489 13.82 7.41 -14.46
CA ASP A 489 13.85 5.99 -14.21
C ASP A 489 12.42 5.46 -13.96
N VAL A 490 12.09 4.33 -14.59
CA VAL A 490 10.80 3.65 -14.49
C VAL A 490 11.02 2.20 -14.10
N GLY A 491 10.40 1.75 -13.01
CA GLY A 491 10.42 0.35 -12.61
C GLY A 491 9.48 -0.48 -13.47
N GLN A 492 10.03 -1.49 -14.17
CA GLN A 492 9.21 -2.45 -14.92
C GLN A 492 8.23 -3.18 -14.00
N THR A 493 7.06 -3.49 -14.51
CA THR A 493 6.00 -4.25 -13.82
C THR A 493 5.38 -3.58 -12.58
N LEU A 494 5.80 -2.36 -12.22
CA LEU A 494 5.17 -1.64 -11.10
C LEU A 494 3.76 -1.15 -11.48
N THR A 495 3.66 -0.42 -12.58
CA THR A 495 2.39 0.04 -13.16
C THR A 495 2.52 0.00 -14.69
N PRO A 496 1.65 -0.72 -15.41
CA PRO A 496 1.79 -0.92 -16.86
C PRO A 496 1.83 0.36 -17.69
N THR A 497 1.11 1.39 -17.24
CA THR A 497 0.97 2.67 -17.99
C THR A 497 2.09 3.68 -17.72
N TRP A 498 2.93 3.50 -16.72
CA TRP A 498 3.98 4.48 -16.38
C TRP A 498 4.97 4.79 -17.51
N PRO A 499 5.46 3.80 -18.30
CA PRO A 499 6.33 4.13 -19.43
C PRO A 499 5.67 5.09 -20.43
N ALA A 500 4.44 4.83 -20.83
CA ALA A 500 3.71 5.66 -21.78
C ALA A 500 3.37 7.06 -21.20
N GLN A 501 3.06 7.15 -19.90
CA GLN A 501 2.86 8.43 -19.22
C GLN A 501 4.14 9.28 -19.25
N VAL A 502 5.29 8.70 -18.97
CA VAL A 502 6.60 9.38 -19.00
C VAL A 502 6.93 9.82 -20.42
N GLU A 503 6.69 9.00 -21.45
CA GLU A 503 6.89 9.37 -22.84
C GLU A 503 6.04 10.58 -23.24
N MET A 504 4.77 10.64 -22.82
CA MET A 504 3.91 11.81 -23.07
C MET A 504 4.43 13.05 -22.38
N VAL A 505 4.88 12.97 -21.13
CA VAL A 505 5.50 14.10 -20.41
C VAL A 505 6.78 14.55 -21.12
N ILE A 506 7.62 13.64 -21.58
CA ILE A 506 8.85 13.98 -22.34
C ILE A 506 8.52 14.79 -23.60
N GLN A 507 7.48 14.41 -24.34
CA GLN A 507 7.03 15.15 -25.51
C GLN A 507 6.55 16.56 -25.15
N GLN A 508 5.82 16.72 -24.05
CA GLN A 508 5.35 18.02 -23.57
C GLN A 508 6.52 18.90 -23.09
N TRP A 509 7.52 18.33 -22.40
CA TRP A 509 8.73 19.05 -22.00
C TRP A 509 9.60 19.48 -23.19
N ARG A 510 9.61 18.69 -24.26
CA ARG A 510 10.26 19.08 -25.52
C ARG A 510 9.71 20.42 -26.05
N ALA A 511 8.40 20.62 -25.93
CA ALA A 511 7.76 21.89 -26.40
C ALA A 511 8.24 23.15 -25.63
N VAL A 512 8.82 22.98 -24.43
CA VAL A 512 9.44 24.08 -23.66
C VAL A 512 10.99 24.05 -23.70
N GLY A 513 11.56 23.16 -24.52
CA GLY A 513 12.99 23.05 -24.78
C GLY A 513 13.75 22.20 -23.75
N ILE A 514 13.12 21.34 -23.02
CA ILE A 514 13.77 20.39 -22.09
C ILE A 514 13.83 19.00 -22.73
N ALA A 515 15.04 18.46 -22.84
CA ALA A 515 15.27 17.09 -23.24
C ALA A 515 15.18 16.15 -22.04
N ALA A 516 14.53 15.00 -22.22
CA ALA A 516 14.51 13.96 -21.21
C ALA A 516 14.49 12.58 -21.85
N ASP A 517 15.00 11.57 -21.14
CA ASP A 517 15.05 10.18 -21.57
C ASP A 517 14.36 9.29 -20.54
N LEU A 518 13.54 8.36 -21.00
CA LEU A 518 13.00 7.29 -20.20
C LEU A 518 14.00 6.14 -20.11
N LYS A 519 14.22 5.60 -18.91
CA LYS A 519 15.00 4.37 -18.66
C LYS A 519 14.19 3.36 -17.89
N LEU A 520 14.05 2.16 -18.47
CA LEU A 520 13.37 1.03 -17.84
C LEU A 520 14.37 0.20 -17.03
N PHE A 521 14.00 -0.10 -15.80
CA PHE A 521 14.78 -0.97 -14.91
C PHE A 521 13.92 -2.11 -14.36
N GLU A 522 14.52 -3.28 -14.17
CA GLU A 522 13.92 -4.33 -13.36
C GLU A 522 13.61 -3.78 -11.97
N ARG A 523 12.52 -4.27 -11.37
CA ARG A 523 11.95 -3.72 -10.13
C ARG A 523 12.97 -3.61 -8.99
N SER A 524 13.74 -4.67 -8.73
CA SER A 524 14.71 -4.67 -7.63
C SER A 524 15.86 -3.69 -7.88
N LEU A 525 16.32 -3.59 -9.12
CA LEU A 525 17.34 -2.63 -9.53
C LEU A 525 16.83 -1.19 -9.47
N PHE A 526 15.58 -0.93 -9.85
CA PHE A 526 14.94 0.39 -9.72
C PHE A 526 15.00 0.90 -8.28
N TYR A 527 14.57 0.08 -7.31
CA TYR A 527 14.63 0.44 -5.89
C TYR A 527 16.09 0.53 -5.37
N ALA A 528 16.98 -0.35 -5.82
CA ALA A 528 18.39 -0.28 -5.42
C ALA A 528 19.05 1.04 -5.90
N ARG A 529 18.75 1.50 -7.11
CA ARG A 529 19.22 2.78 -7.63
C ARG A 529 18.72 3.96 -6.81
N GLY A 530 17.44 3.94 -6.40
CA GLY A 530 16.85 4.95 -5.51
C GLY A 530 17.55 5.02 -4.16
N ARG A 531 17.74 3.87 -3.52
CA ARG A 531 18.45 3.78 -2.22
C ARG A 531 19.91 4.23 -2.26
N ASN A 532 20.53 4.25 -3.43
CA ASN A 532 21.91 4.68 -3.63
C ASN A 532 22.03 6.06 -4.33
N ASP A 533 20.96 6.83 -4.40
CA ASP A 533 20.90 8.17 -5.04
C ASP A 533 21.46 8.21 -6.48
N GLN A 534 21.29 7.11 -7.25
CA GLN A 534 21.83 6.95 -8.61
C GLN A 534 20.90 7.45 -9.72
N GLN A 535 19.64 7.71 -9.40
CA GLN A 535 18.66 8.24 -10.36
C GLN A 535 18.60 9.75 -10.30
N GLN A 536 18.26 10.41 -11.42
CA GLN A 536 17.96 11.85 -11.44
C GLN A 536 16.50 12.08 -11.04
N MET A 537 15.62 11.40 -11.73
CA MET A 537 14.18 11.43 -11.51
C MET A 537 13.60 10.02 -11.60
N SER A 538 12.43 9.83 -11.00
CA SER A 538 11.68 8.58 -11.11
C SER A 538 10.17 8.84 -11.16
N ILE A 539 9.39 7.85 -11.60
CA ILE A 539 7.93 7.86 -11.47
C ILE A 539 7.50 6.85 -10.42
N ILE A 540 6.67 7.29 -9.47
CA ILE A 540 6.07 6.46 -8.41
C ILE A 540 4.65 6.95 -8.10
N SER A 541 3.88 6.14 -7.33
CA SER A 541 2.61 6.58 -6.74
C SER A 541 2.83 7.19 -5.36
N ASN A 542 1.98 8.13 -4.94
CA ASN A 542 1.95 8.61 -3.57
C ASN A 542 0.81 8.01 -2.73
N SER A 543 0.28 6.87 -3.12
CA SER A 543 -0.75 6.17 -2.34
C SER A 543 -0.29 5.89 -0.90
N GLY A 544 -1.13 6.19 0.07
CA GLY A 544 -0.82 6.10 1.51
C GLY A 544 -0.38 7.42 2.14
N THR A 545 0.07 8.40 1.34
CA THR A 545 0.50 9.72 1.85
C THR A 545 -0.67 10.64 2.21
N GLU A 546 -1.89 10.27 1.87
CA GLU A 546 -3.10 10.94 2.34
C GLU A 546 -3.24 10.91 3.87
N SER A 547 -2.51 10.00 4.53
CA SER A 547 -2.18 10.03 5.96
C SER A 547 -0.66 10.20 6.08
N LEU A 548 -0.21 11.43 5.95
CA LEU A 548 1.20 11.80 5.76
C LEU A 548 2.14 11.19 6.81
N PHE A 549 1.73 11.23 8.09
CA PHE A 549 2.58 10.75 9.18
C PHE A 549 2.68 9.22 9.27
N LEU A 550 1.82 8.49 8.55
CA LEU A 550 1.92 7.04 8.45
C LEU A 550 2.86 6.61 7.31
N ARG A 551 2.94 7.40 6.24
CA ARG A 551 3.78 7.09 5.08
C ARG A 551 4.32 8.33 4.39
N PRO A 552 5.25 9.08 4.99
CA PRO A 552 5.82 10.28 4.37
C PRO A 552 6.81 9.98 3.23
N GLY A 553 7.42 8.79 3.17
CA GLY A 553 8.52 8.42 2.26
C GLY A 553 8.30 8.74 0.77
N PRO A 554 7.13 8.48 0.16
CA PRO A 554 6.89 8.79 -1.25
C PRO A 554 6.90 10.28 -1.61
N VAL A 555 6.75 11.18 -0.61
CA VAL A 555 6.68 12.63 -0.84
C VAL A 555 7.75 13.42 -0.09
N LEU A 556 8.49 12.79 0.82
CA LEU A 556 9.57 13.39 1.60
C LEU A 556 10.71 12.40 1.82
N PRO A 557 11.98 12.81 1.84
CA PRO A 557 13.10 11.91 2.09
C PRO A 557 13.21 11.56 3.60
N THR A 558 12.34 10.65 4.06
CA THR A 558 12.20 10.26 5.47
C THR A 558 12.41 8.78 5.74
N ASP A 559 12.40 7.93 4.72
CA ASP A 559 12.65 6.49 4.84
C ASP A 559 13.69 6.05 3.81
N PRO A 560 14.92 5.66 4.22
CA PRO A 560 15.96 5.24 3.30
C PRO A 560 15.62 3.98 2.48
N SER A 561 14.63 3.21 2.89
CA SER A 561 14.22 1.96 2.20
C SER A 561 13.15 2.19 1.12
N ASP A 562 12.35 3.26 1.23
CA ASP A 562 11.22 3.58 0.33
C ASP A 562 11.32 5.01 -0.21
N VAL A 563 12.53 5.52 -0.45
CA VAL A 563 12.74 6.89 -0.92
C VAL A 563 13.32 6.95 -2.33
N MET A 564 12.81 7.90 -3.13
CA MET A 564 13.33 8.24 -4.47
C MET A 564 13.83 9.70 -4.54
N MET A 565 13.79 10.42 -3.41
CA MET A 565 13.99 11.86 -3.34
C MET A 565 15.34 12.27 -2.69
N GLY A 566 16.15 11.32 -2.27
CA GLY A 566 17.41 11.55 -1.58
C GLY A 566 17.59 10.60 -0.40
N SER A 567 18.15 9.43 -0.64
CA SER A 567 18.37 8.41 0.38
C SER A 567 19.34 8.87 1.45
N ALA A 568 20.40 9.59 1.07
CA ALA A 568 21.34 10.17 2.03
C ALA A 568 20.68 11.19 2.98
N PHE A 569 19.69 11.96 2.50
CA PHE A 569 18.90 12.87 3.34
C PHE A 569 17.96 12.11 4.28
N ALA A 570 17.34 11.04 3.79
CA ALA A 570 16.52 10.16 4.64
C ALA A 570 17.35 9.50 5.73
N GLN A 571 18.57 9.03 5.43
CA GLN A 571 19.50 8.49 6.43
C GLN A 571 19.86 9.53 7.49
N TRP A 572 20.08 10.79 7.09
CA TRP A 572 20.34 11.87 8.03
C TRP A 572 19.13 12.13 8.93
N TYR A 573 17.92 12.13 8.36
CA TYR A 573 16.69 12.35 9.10
C TYR A 573 16.45 11.26 10.16
N VAL A 574 16.47 9.96 9.76
CA VAL A 574 16.18 8.84 10.70
C VAL A 574 17.28 8.60 11.72
N SER A 575 18.52 9.01 11.44
CA SER A 575 19.65 8.87 12.35
C SER A 575 19.87 10.09 13.27
N ASN A 576 18.98 11.09 13.22
CA ASN A 576 19.15 12.37 13.92
C ASN A 576 20.53 13.02 13.64
N GLY A 577 20.97 12.96 12.39
CA GLY A 577 22.23 13.57 11.96
C GLY A 577 23.48 12.72 12.13
N ALA A 578 23.38 11.50 12.67
CA ALA A 578 24.53 10.62 12.88
C ALA A 578 25.08 9.98 11.59
N ARG A 579 24.24 9.80 10.58
CA ARG A 579 24.58 9.19 9.27
C ARG A 579 23.91 9.94 8.14
N GLY A 580 24.38 9.73 6.91
CA GLY A 580 23.81 10.39 5.72
C GLY A 580 24.31 11.82 5.52
N THR A 581 23.57 12.60 4.75
CA THR A 581 23.91 13.97 4.39
C THR A 581 22.83 14.95 4.85
N LYS A 582 23.20 16.02 5.53
CA LYS A 582 22.27 17.10 5.90
C LYS A 582 21.80 17.82 4.66
N PRO A 583 20.47 17.96 4.40
CA PRO A 583 19.96 18.81 3.34
C PRO A 583 20.41 20.26 3.52
N THR A 584 20.62 20.97 2.40
CA THR A 584 20.92 22.41 2.40
C THR A 584 19.69 23.26 2.17
N ASP A 585 18.58 22.68 1.71
CA ASP A 585 17.30 23.36 1.50
C ASP A 585 16.67 23.72 2.85
N PRO A 586 16.52 25.02 3.20
CA PRO A 586 15.96 25.43 4.49
C PRO A 586 14.48 25.06 4.65
N VAL A 587 13.71 24.97 3.53
CA VAL A 587 12.31 24.57 3.58
C VAL A 587 12.20 23.09 3.91
N LEU A 588 13.05 22.23 3.35
CA LEU A 588 13.08 20.81 3.69
C LEU A 588 13.48 20.59 5.15
N LEU A 589 14.43 21.36 5.67
CA LEU A 589 14.80 21.31 7.09
C LEU A 589 13.64 21.73 8.00
N HIS A 590 12.91 22.79 7.64
CA HIS A 590 11.69 23.18 8.36
C HIS A 590 10.63 22.08 8.35
N VAL A 591 10.38 21.47 7.20
CA VAL A 591 9.45 20.33 7.09
C VAL A 591 9.89 19.16 7.97
N TYR A 592 11.17 18.86 8.09
CA TYR A 592 11.67 17.83 9.00
C TYR A 592 11.39 18.18 10.48
N ASP A 593 11.47 19.45 10.86
CA ASP A 593 11.14 19.85 12.23
C ASP A 593 9.64 19.71 12.52
N LEU A 594 8.78 20.06 11.55
CA LEU A 594 7.33 19.81 11.64
C LEU A 594 7.01 18.32 11.80
N LEU A 595 7.62 17.46 10.97
CA LEU A 595 7.44 16.00 11.04
C LEU A 595 7.86 15.43 12.40
N ARG A 596 9.02 15.85 12.93
CA ARG A 596 9.50 15.39 14.23
C ARG A 596 8.57 15.80 15.37
N SER A 597 7.99 17.00 15.30
CA SER A 597 7.06 17.49 16.31
C SER A 597 5.71 16.79 16.30
N ALA A 598 5.30 16.21 15.17
CA ALA A 598 3.94 15.72 14.95
C ALA A 598 3.54 14.54 15.83
N SER A 599 4.46 13.62 16.15
CA SER A 599 4.17 12.45 17.01
C SER A 599 3.74 12.84 18.42
N SER A 600 4.25 13.99 18.93
CA SER A 600 3.94 14.52 20.24
C SER A 600 2.66 15.37 20.31
N LYS A 601 1.97 15.55 19.17
CA LYS A 601 0.79 16.42 19.04
C LYS A 601 -0.51 15.64 19.00
N PRO A 602 -1.59 16.11 19.65
CA PRO A 602 -2.95 15.64 19.45
C PRO A 602 -3.35 15.70 17.98
N GLU A 603 -4.38 14.93 17.60
CA GLU A 603 -4.74 14.73 16.18
C GLU A 603 -5.09 16.04 15.44
N ASN A 604 -5.83 16.94 16.07
CA ASN A 604 -6.20 18.23 15.47
C ASN A 604 -4.97 19.10 15.17
N GLU A 605 -4.01 19.20 16.10
CA GLU A 605 -2.76 19.92 15.90
C GLU A 605 -1.89 19.24 14.85
N ARG A 606 -1.83 17.91 14.88
CA ARG A 606 -1.09 17.11 13.89
C ARG A 606 -1.64 17.28 12.47
N ASN A 607 -2.98 17.32 12.30
CA ASN A 607 -3.59 17.60 11.01
C ASN A 607 -3.22 18.99 10.49
N ALA A 608 -3.14 20.00 11.35
CA ALA A 608 -2.68 21.34 10.96
C ALA A 608 -1.21 21.34 10.48
N LEU A 609 -0.33 20.60 11.17
CA LEU A 609 1.06 20.40 10.71
C LEU A 609 1.12 19.69 9.36
N ALA A 610 0.29 18.66 9.13
CA ALA A 610 0.22 17.99 7.84
C ALA A 610 -0.20 18.93 6.72
N GLN A 611 -1.20 19.78 6.96
CA GLN A 611 -1.64 20.79 6.00
C GLN A 611 -0.53 21.79 5.68
N GLU A 612 0.27 22.22 6.65
CA GLU A 612 1.43 23.07 6.45
C GLU A 612 2.49 22.38 5.58
N ILE A 613 2.84 21.15 5.94
CA ILE A 613 3.80 20.34 5.18
C ILE A 613 3.33 20.13 3.73
N TRP A 614 2.05 19.85 3.51
CA TRP A 614 1.49 19.70 2.18
C TRP A 614 1.54 20.98 1.35
N ARG A 615 1.38 22.18 1.98
CA ARG A 615 1.55 23.46 1.31
C ARG A 615 2.98 23.64 0.81
N GLU A 616 3.97 23.32 1.63
CA GLU A 616 5.38 23.36 1.23
C GLU A 616 5.67 22.37 0.10
N ILE A 617 5.23 21.11 0.21
CA ILE A 617 5.37 20.11 -0.84
C ILE A 617 4.79 20.61 -2.17
N ALA A 618 3.57 21.15 -2.13
CA ALA A 618 2.89 21.66 -3.32
C ALA A 618 3.58 22.87 -3.93
N ASP A 619 4.17 23.75 -3.12
CA ASP A 619 4.86 24.93 -3.60
C ASP A 619 6.28 24.63 -4.10
N GLN A 620 7.06 23.84 -3.36
CA GLN A 620 8.44 23.52 -3.73
C GLN A 620 8.57 22.58 -4.93
N LYS A 621 7.51 21.80 -5.23
CA LYS A 621 7.52 20.84 -6.33
C LYS A 621 8.69 19.87 -6.28
N TRP A 622 9.01 19.36 -5.10
CA TRP A 622 10.00 18.26 -4.98
C TRP A 622 9.55 17.03 -5.76
N GLN A 623 8.24 16.90 -5.95
CA GLN A 623 7.62 15.98 -6.90
C GLN A 623 6.54 16.70 -7.71
N ILE A 624 6.33 16.27 -8.95
CA ILE A 624 5.29 16.74 -9.83
C ILE A 624 4.17 15.69 -9.85
N GLY A 625 3.06 15.95 -9.15
CA GLY A 625 1.85 15.16 -9.27
C GLY A 625 1.26 15.28 -10.68
N LEU A 626 0.75 14.18 -11.21
CA LEU A 626 0.09 14.13 -12.52
C LEU A 626 -1.43 14.08 -12.35
N VAL A 627 -1.98 12.91 -12.01
CA VAL A 627 -3.40 12.68 -11.81
C VAL A 627 -3.57 11.89 -10.53
N GLY A 628 -4.44 12.34 -9.64
CA GLY A 628 -4.76 11.70 -8.37
C GLY A 628 -6.24 11.42 -8.22
N GLN A 629 -6.63 10.92 -7.04
CA GLN A 629 -8.01 10.58 -6.71
C GLN A 629 -8.68 9.68 -7.78
N ALA A 630 -7.86 8.88 -8.44
CA ALA A 630 -8.23 7.96 -9.49
C ALA A 630 -8.18 6.51 -8.95
N PRO A 631 -8.56 5.49 -9.73
CA PRO A 631 -8.55 4.10 -9.26
C PRO A 631 -7.18 3.54 -8.90
N GLY A 632 -6.08 4.19 -9.30
CA GLY A 632 -4.72 3.73 -9.02
C GLY A 632 -4.47 2.30 -9.50
N SER A 633 -3.53 1.64 -8.85
CA SER A 633 -3.13 0.28 -9.20
C SER A 633 -4.06 -0.83 -8.66
N GLN A 634 -5.09 -0.48 -7.86
CA GLN A 634 -5.95 -1.46 -7.18
C GLN A 634 -7.42 -1.04 -7.13
N GLY A 635 -7.79 0.06 -7.76
CA GLY A 635 -9.15 0.55 -7.78
C GLY A 635 -9.95 0.11 -9.03
N ALA A 636 -9.34 -0.55 -9.99
CA ALA A 636 -10.04 -1.24 -11.06
C ALA A 636 -10.25 -2.69 -10.64
N ARG A 637 -11.51 -3.11 -10.46
CA ARG A 637 -11.83 -4.39 -9.81
C ARG A 637 -12.84 -5.19 -10.61
N VAL A 638 -12.46 -6.43 -10.97
CA VAL A 638 -13.34 -7.44 -11.57
C VAL A 638 -13.93 -8.29 -10.47
N VAL A 639 -15.24 -8.48 -10.46
CA VAL A 639 -15.98 -9.21 -9.42
C VAL A 639 -16.96 -10.17 -10.07
N SER A 640 -16.84 -11.47 -9.82
CA SER A 640 -17.80 -12.48 -10.28
C SER A 640 -19.21 -12.18 -9.76
N ASP A 641 -20.21 -12.28 -10.62
CA ASP A 641 -21.62 -12.10 -10.25
C ASP A 641 -22.16 -13.22 -9.36
N ARG A 642 -21.38 -14.29 -9.20
CA ARG A 642 -21.69 -15.42 -8.31
C ARG A 642 -21.38 -15.12 -6.83
N LEU A 643 -20.60 -14.08 -6.53
CA LEU A 643 -20.25 -13.71 -5.17
C LEU A 643 -21.22 -12.68 -4.60
N GLU A 644 -21.52 -12.84 -3.33
CA GLU A 644 -22.36 -11.94 -2.53
C GLU A 644 -21.52 -11.24 -1.45
N ASN A 645 -22.12 -10.20 -0.85
CA ASN A 645 -21.52 -9.36 0.20
C ASN A 645 -20.28 -8.59 -0.29
N ILE A 646 -20.16 -8.38 -1.59
CA ILE A 646 -19.10 -7.56 -2.16
C ILE A 646 -19.52 -6.08 -2.07
N PRO A 647 -18.71 -5.20 -1.45
CA PRO A 647 -18.97 -3.76 -1.43
C PRO A 647 -18.96 -3.15 -2.83
N ALA A 648 -19.86 -2.18 -3.06
CA ALA A 648 -19.93 -1.45 -4.32
C ALA A 648 -18.69 -0.57 -4.55
N ARG A 649 -18.14 0.01 -3.48
CA ARG A 649 -16.86 0.74 -3.46
C ARG A 649 -16.12 0.47 -2.17
N VAL A 650 -14.78 0.44 -2.24
CA VAL A 650 -13.89 0.24 -1.09
C VAL A 650 -12.82 1.32 -1.01
N CYS A 651 -12.26 1.54 0.18
CA CYS A 651 -11.02 2.30 0.34
C CYS A 651 -9.86 1.54 -0.28
N ILE A 652 -9.14 2.19 -1.20
CA ILE A 652 -7.96 1.61 -1.87
C ILE A 652 -6.63 2.17 -1.36
N SER A 653 -6.66 2.99 -0.31
CA SER A 653 -5.44 3.47 0.35
C SER A 653 -4.52 2.31 0.74
N GLN A 654 -3.22 2.61 0.81
CA GLN A 654 -2.22 1.62 1.24
C GLN A 654 -2.56 1.02 2.61
N HIS A 655 -3.03 1.84 3.58
CA HIS A 655 -3.40 1.34 4.90
C HIS A 655 -4.75 0.63 4.95
N CYS A 656 -5.66 0.90 4.03
CA CYS A 656 -6.92 0.15 3.92
C CYS A 656 -6.71 -1.28 3.43
N ARG A 657 -5.56 -1.59 2.81
CA ARG A 657 -5.16 -2.94 2.41
C ARG A 657 -6.21 -3.67 1.57
N PRO A 658 -6.71 -3.09 0.46
CA PRO A 658 -7.66 -3.81 -0.38
C PRO A 658 -7.03 -5.14 -0.88
N PRO A 659 -7.75 -6.28 -0.87
CA PRO A 659 -9.19 -6.39 -0.67
C PRO A 659 -9.65 -6.53 0.79
N TRP A 660 -8.78 -6.47 1.83
CA TRP A 660 -9.23 -6.62 3.22
C TRP A 660 -10.20 -5.51 3.65
N SER A 661 -10.08 -4.30 3.12
CA SER A 661 -11.06 -3.23 3.33
C SER A 661 -12.49 -3.59 2.93
N ALA A 662 -12.66 -4.59 2.06
CA ALA A 662 -13.95 -5.15 1.66
C ALA A 662 -14.43 -6.29 2.57
N ARG A 663 -13.69 -6.66 3.62
CA ARG A 663 -14.01 -7.74 4.54
C ARG A 663 -14.31 -9.06 3.82
N PRO A 664 -13.31 -9.67 3.13
CA PRO A 664 -13.51 -10.85 2.29
C PRO A 664 -13.94 -12.11 3.08
N GLU A 665 -13.75 -12.12 4.39
CA GLU A 665 -14.19 -13.21 5.26
C GLU A 665 -15.72 -13.40 5.28
N GLN A 666 -16.50 -12.38 4.91
CA GLN A 666 -17.97 -12.45 4.81
C GLN A 666 -18.48 -12.70 3.37
N TRP A 667 -17.57 -12.91 2.40
CA TRP A 667 -17.96 -13.21 1.02
C TRP A 667 -18.37 -14.68 0.87
N PHE A 668 -19.34 -14.96 0.01
CA PHE A 668 -19.80 -16.31 -0.25
C PHE A 668 -20.37 -16.45 -1.65
N TYR A 669 -20.43 -17.66 -2.19
CA TYR A 669 -21.04 -17.93 -3.48
C TYR A 669 -22.55 -18.08 -3.34
N ARG A 670 -23.29 -17.52 -4.29
CA ARG A 670 -24.71 -17.79 -4.49
C ARG A 670 -24.90 -19.29 -4.78
N ASN A 671 -25.91 -19.91 -4.18
CA ASN A 671 -26.36 -21.24 -4.54
C ASN A 671 -27.02 -21.25 -5.92
#